data_83179a6b5cbddc099605392972f4ce97
#
_entry.id   83179a6b5cbddc099605392972f4ce97
#
_cell.length_a   1.000
_cell.length_b   1.000
_cell.length_c   1.000
_cell.angle_alpha   90.00
_cell.angle_beta   90.00
_cell.angle_gamma   90.00
#
_symmetry.space_group_name_H-M   'P 1'
#
loop_
_entity.id
_entity.type
_entity.pdbx_description
1 polymer ?
#
loop_
_entity_poly.entity_id
_entity_poly.type
_entity_poly.pdbx_seq_one_letter_code
_entity_poly.pdbx_strand_id
1 'polypeptide(L)'
;MNDELTYETGSAEQRVHDMLLCINESTDLTDDDKALLAELRSRIINTKSVSELIEATNTICSDIGINPLFSLLAALDEETNLFYPSISIADPGCGSMIAYKKSTKKNLSGAYKKLIKNYMTACGFEVTDKDIEKAVSIQQTAGKDTNYMQSFATGFTLRQIFEPEFDVDKAMEELLKEHPEIDPETLEQKETTQKTYTAEETDKAVAGITPTEILTEAGFKTEGEKIIFPYDSAMKEADKIFVDSNLNALKINALMQIGTELGAYMNDEEKTSLQSLGVLTYIAMMDGEWDEEETASDADMEQIAEDLGIETDDSILSEKNIAILNNSLPDDIGLIYCHYYYDDETTKVIEDMIEKCLNAYEKRLGKCEWLSEETRENAIKKLTNIEAVIGYPTNYDFPSIVPPSEGGTYFNNQARIKRHALDTEIKACSDKSFIRKMMFESADIVNAFYIPVTNSMNIFAGILNKPVYDKDASYAANLGAIGMVIGHEIGHAFDNSGAQYDEIGRKINWWTEKDEAEFKKKQEHFVEYYSRFEVIDDVVQDSEITIGENMADFAGMQCVMDILEGDKEAQKEALESYARVWARLGTEKYVTDVRFLSDVHSAANVRVDAIVSSLDQFYELYDIQEGDEMYVAPEDRLKLW
;
A
#
# COMPACT_ATOMS: atom_id res chain seq x y z
N MET A 1 -15.83 -13.74 20.26
CA MET A 1 -15.31 -13.38 21.59
C MET A 1 -16.48 -13.37 22.58
N ASN A 2 -16.28 -13.82 23.79
CA ASN A 2 -17.37 -13.93 24.77
C ASN A 2 -17.06 -12.94 25.91
N ASP A 3 -18.02 -12.11 26.33
CA ASP A 3 -17.86 -11.08 27.40
C ASP A 3 -17.39 -11.65 28.76
N GLU A 4 -17.45 -12.97 28.95
CA GLU A 4 -17.00 -13.67 30.14
C GLU A 4 -15.54 -14.20 30.05
N LEU A 5 -14.86 -14.04 28.89
CA LEU A 5 -13.49 -14.51 28.71
C LEU A 5 -12.49 -13.47 29.23
N THR A 6 -11.57 -13.92 30.06
CA THR A 6 -10.42 -13.11 30.47
C THR A 6 -9.23 -13.49 29.61
N TYR A 7 -8.64 -12.51 28.96
CA TYR A 7 -7.43 -12.66 28.15
C TYR A 7 -6.18 -12.30 28.95
N GLU A 8 -5.02 -12.76 28.50
CA GLU A 8 -3.75 -12.40 29.11
C GLU A 8 -3.51 -10.90 28.94
N THR A 9 -3.10 -10.22 30.03
CA THR A 9 -2.84 -8.77 30.04
C THR A 9 -1.79 -8.40 29.00
N GLY A 10 -2.13 -7.53 28.06
CA GLY A 10 -1.25 -7.07 27.00
C GLY A 10 -1.18 -7.99 25.79
N SER A 11 -2.06 -9.01 25.70
CA SER A 11 -2.17 -9.85 24.49
C SER A 11 -2.94 -9.13 23.37
N ALA A 12 -2.78 -9.61 22.14
CA ALA A 12 -3.55 -9.14 21.00
C ALA A 12 -5.05 -9.37 21.19
N GLU A 13 -5.41 -10.55 21.72
CA GLU A 13 -6.80 -10.90 22.03
C GLU A 13 -7.42 -9.91 23.01
N GLN A 14 -6.67 -9.47 24.04
CA GLN A 14 -7.16 -8.46 24.96
C GLN A 14 -7.39 -7.12 24.26
N ARG A 15 -6.40 -6.62 23.50
CA ARG A 15 -6.52 -5.33 22.82
C ARG A 15 -7.69 -5.31 21.83
N VAL A 16 -7.83 -6.36 21.02
CA VAL A 16 -8.95 -6.49 20.06
C VAL A 16 -10.29 -6.59 20.80
N HIS A 17 -10.36 -7.39 21.87
CA HIS A 17 -11.58 -7.48 22.69
C HIS A 17 -11.95 -6.13 23.30
N ASP A 18 -11.00 -5.43 23.91
CA ASP A 18 -11.24 -4.14 24.56
C ASP A 18 -11.67 -3.07 23.54
N MET A 19 -11.06 -3.07 22.34
CA MET A 19 -11.47 -2.18 21.26
C MET A 19 -12.86 -2.51 20.72
N LEU A 20 -13.17 -3.79 20.57
CA LEU A 20 -14.49 -4.26 20.14
C LEU A 20 -15.58 -3.86 21.13
N LEU A 21 -15.32 -3.94 22.44
CA LEU A 21 -16.24 -3.44 23.46
C LEU A 21 -16.49 -1.94 23.32
N CYS A 22 -15.42 -1.13 23.08
CA CYS A 22 -15.56 0.29 22.84
C CYS A 22 -16.43 0.59 21.60
N ILE A 23 -16.20 -0.13 20.50
CA ILE A 23 -16.99 0.02 19.26
C ILE A 23 -18.46 -0.35 19.50
N ASN A 24 -18.70 -1.46 20.22
CA ASN A 24 -20.04 -1.95 20.48
C ASN A 24 -20.84 -1.10 21.48
N GLU A 25 -20.17 -0.49 22.47
CA GLU A 25 -20.84 0.44 23.38
C GLU A 25 -21.31 1.69 22.65
N SER A 26 -20.44 2.35 21.93
CA SER A 26 -20.75 3.45 20.99
C SER A 26 -19.52 3.89 20.21
N THR A 27 -19.69 4.16 18.92
CA THR A 27 -18.76 4.98 18.14
C THR A 27 -19.03 6.48 18.30
N ASP A 28 -20.11 6.87 18.96
CA ASP A 28 -20.42 8.25 19.28
C ASP A 28 -19.55 8.75 20.43
N LEU A 29 -19.22 10.03 20.39
CA LEU A 29 -18.39 10.66 21.43
C LEU A 29 -19.12 10.74 22.76
N THR A 30 -18.45 10.31 23.84
CA THR A 30 -18.86 10.58 25.23
C THR A 30 -18.71 12.06 25.56
N ASP A 31 -19.20 12.50 26.71
CA ASP A 31 -19.01 13.89 27.14
C ASP A 31 -17.53 14.25 27.36
N ASP A 32 -16.71 13.29 27.80
CA ASP A 32 -15.26 13.48 27.97
C ASP A 32 -14.55 13.54 26.60
N ASP A 33 -14.93 12.70 25.63
CA ASP A 33 -14.41 12.78 24.26
C ASP A 33 -14.78 14.10 23.58
N LYS A 34 -16.02 14.57 23.78
CA LYS A 34 -16.46 15.88 23.29
C LYS A 34 -15.65 17.00 23.93
N ALA A 35 -15.35 16.91 25.23
CA ALA A 35 -14.51 17.88 25.91
C ALA A 35 -13.08 17.89 25.34
N LEU A 36 -12.48 16.71 25.09
CA LEU A 36 -11.16 16.60 24.45
C LEU A 36 -11.16 17.16 23.03
N LEU A 37 -12.13 16.77 22.20
CA LEU A 37 -12.24 17.29 20.83
C LEU A 37 -12.45 18.81 20.82
N ALA A 38 -13.28 19.35 21.73
CA ALA A 38 -13.48 20.79 21.89
C ALA A 38 -12.20 21.50 22.30
N GLU A 39 -11.40 20.90 23.17
CA GLU A 39 -10.10 21.43 23.59
C GLU A 39 -9.12 21.48 22.40
N LEU A 40 -8.95 20.39 21.65
CA LEU A 40 -8.09 20.33 20.46
C LEU A 40 -8.48 21.42 19.45
N ARG A 41 -9.78 21.55 19.15
CA ARG A 41 -10.29 22.59 18.25
C ARG A 41 -10.08 24.01 18.80
N SER A 42 -10.28 24.21 20.08
CA SER A 42 -10.07 25.49 20.75
C SER A 42 -8.62 25.97 20.64
N ARG A 43 -7.66 25.07 20.77
CA ARG A 43 -6.23 25.38 20.57
C ARG A 43 -5.96 25.95 19.17
N ILE A 44 -6.63 25.45 18.14
CA ILE A 44 -6.53 25.94 16.75
C ILE A 44 -7.27 27.26 16.58
N ILE A 45 -8.57 27.28 16.94
CA ILE A 45 -9.47 28.43 16.70
C ILE A 45 -8.99 29.71 17.35
N ASN A 46 -8.45 29.61 18.58
CA ASN A 46 -8.07 30.78 19.38
C ASN A 46 -6.73 31.41 18.99
N THR A 47 -5.93 30.81 18.13
CA THR A 47 -4.64 31.39 17.69
C THR A 47 -4.83 32.72 16.95
N LYS A 48 -3.84 33.61 17.07
CA LYS A 48 -3.89 34.97 16.52
C LYS A 48 -2.88 35.20 15.39
N SER A 49 -1.93 34.28 15.24
CA SER A 49 -0.90 34.32 14.21
C SER A 49 -0.62 32.90 13.70
N VAL A 50 0.03 32.80 12.57
CA VAL A 50 0.47 31.50 12.01
C VAL A 50 1.50 30.84 12.93
N SER A 51 2.37 31.61 13.58
CA SER A 51 3.32 31.04 14.55
C SER A 51 2.62 30.39 15.74
N GLU A 52 1.59 31.04 16.33
CA GLU A 52 0.78 30.45 17.39
C GLU A 52 0.03 29.19 16.90
N LEU A 53 -0.42 29.18 15.64
CA LEU A 53 -1.09 28.03 15.06
C LEU A 53 -0.14 26.83 14.90
N ILE A 54 1.08 27.05 14.43
CA ILE A 54 2.10 26.00 14.31
C ILE A 54 2.43 25.42 15.70
N GLU A 55 2.66 26.26 16.71
CA GLU A 55 2.90 25.81 18.09
C GLU A 55 1.71 24.98 18.64
N ALA A 56 0.49 25.42 18.40
CA ALA A 56 -0.70 24.69 18.81
C ALA A 56 -0.82 23.32 18.11
N THR A 57 -0.53 23.24 16.81
CA THR A 57 -0.58 21.98 16.04
C THR A 57 0.55 21.04 16.41
N ASN A 58 1.73 21.52 16.77
CA ASN A 58 2.83 20.71 17.28
C ASN A 58 2.47 20.11 18.66
N THR A 59 1.81 20.89 19.53
CA THR A 59 1.30 20.38 20.82
C THR A 59 0.25 19.29 20.59
N ILE A 60 -0.68 19.47 19.65
CA ILE A 60 -1.67 18.45 19.27
C ILE A 60 -0.97 17.19 18.74
N CYS A 61 0.06 17.34 17.91
CA CYS A 61 0.85 16.23 17.40
C CYS A 61 1.49 15.41 18.54
N SER A 62 2.04 16.08 19.54
CA SER A 62 2.62 15.42 20.71
C SER A 62 1.58 14.66 21.54
N ASP A 63 0.36 15.19 21.64
CA ASP A 63 -0.72 14.60 22.43
C ASP A 63 -1.36 13.38 21.73
N ILE A 64 -1.64 13.47 20.43
CA ILE A 64 -2.45 12.47 19.70
C ILE A 64 -1.79 11.88 18.46
N GLY A 65 -0.52 12.23 18.16
CA GLY A 65 0.22 11.70 17.02
C GLY A 65 -0.18 12.26 15.65
N ILE A 66 -1.04 13.27 15.59
CA ILE A 66 -1.50 13.91 14.35
C ILE A 66 -1.06 15.36 14.35
N ASN A 67 -0.23 15.78 13.38
CA ASN A 67 -0.02 17.19 13.13
C ASN A 67 -1.05 17.71 12.11
N PRO A 68 -1.95 18.65 12.51
CA PRO A 68 -3.03 19.07 11.61
C PRO A 68 -2.59 19.90 10.40
N LEU A 69 -1.36 20.38 10.36
CA LEU A 69 -0.83 21.19 9.26
C LEU A 69 0.23 20.47 8.43
N PHE A 70 0.86 19.45 8.99
CA PHE A 70 1.97 18.75 8.35
C PHE A 70 1.78 17.23 8.41
N SER A 71 2.12 16.55 7.34
CA SER A 71 2.33 15.11 7.32
C SER A 71 3.78 14.82 7.71
N LEU A 72 3.96 14.05 8.78
CA LEU A 72 5.26 13.73 9.38
C LEU A 72 5.43 12.20 9.36
N LEU A 73 6.40 11.71 8.59
CA LEU A 73 6.60 10.29 8.32
C LEU A 73 8.10 9.97 8.31
N ALA A 74 8.41 8.69 8.29
CA ALA A 74 9.70 8.19 7.86
C ALA A 74 9.70 8.01 6.34
N ALA A 75 10.58 8.66 5.62
CA ALA A 75 10.72 8.49 4.19
C ALA A 75 12.07 7.85 3.84
N LEU A 76 12.07 7.02 2.81
CA LEU A 76 13.27 6.36 2.32
C LEU A 76 14.09 7.31 1.45
N ASP A 77 15.39 7.43 1.73
CA ASP A 77 16.37 8.02 0.85
C ASP A 77 16.96 6.93 -0.06
N GLU A 78 16.65 6.97 -1.34
CA GLU A 78 17.02 5.94 -2.31
C GLU A 78 18.54 5.79 -2.50
N GLU A 79 19.33 6.86 -2.24
CA GLU A 79 20.79 6.80 -2.37
C GLU A 79 21.45 6.05 -1.22
N THR A 80 20.97 6.27 0.00
CA THR A 80 21.54 5.65 1.20
C THR A 80 20.82 4.39 1.64
N ASN A 81 19.60 4.21 1.15
CA ASN A 81 18.66 3.18 1.58
C ASN A 81 18.39 3.21 3.10
N LEU A 82 18.18 4.41 3.61
CA LEU A 82 17.89 4.66 5.02
C LEU A 82 16.64 5.51 5.14
N PHE A 83 15.91 5.30 6.21
CA PHE A 83 14.77 6.14 6.52
C PHE A 83 15.20 7.39 7.29
N TYR A 84 14.67 8.51 6.87
CA TYR A 84 14.91 9.82 7.48
C TYR A 84 13.58 10.51 7.78
N PRO A 85 13.57 11.43 8.75
CA PRO A 85 12.40 12.27 9.00
C PRO A 85 11.95 12.97 7.72
N SER A 86 10.68 12.93 7.48
CA SER A 86 10.04 13.53 6.31
C SER A 86 8.95 14.48 6.74
N ILE A 87 8.80 15.59 6.02
CA ILE A 87 7.78 16.59 6.26
C ILE A 87 7.17 17.07 4.96
N SER A 88 5.87 17.14 4.91
CA SER A 88 5.09 17.80 3.85
C SER A 88 3.90 18.54 4.41
N ILE A 89 3.27 19.41 3.61
CA ILE A 89 2.04 20.10 3.99
C ILE A 89 0.92 19.08 3.97
N ALA A 90 0.13 18.99 5.06
CA ALA A 90 -1.01 18.08 5.12
C ALA A 90 -2.10 18.48 4.12
N ASP A 91 -2.67 17.49 3.44
CA ASP A 91 -3.86 17.65 2.60
C ASP A 91 -5.03 16.94 3.29
N PRO A 92 -5.94 17.67 3.95
CA PRO A 92 -7.01 17.09 4.77
C PRO A 92 -8.16 16.49 3.95
N GLY A 93 -8.03 16.41 2.63
CA GLY A 93 -9.13 15.90 1.83
C GLY A 93 -8.91 15.93 0.33
N CYS A 94 -10.01 15.88 -0.41
CA CYS A 94 -10.03 15.76 -1.86
C CYS A 94 -9.91 17.10 -2.61
N GLY A 95 -9.55 18.20 -1.94
CA GLY A 95 -9.51 19.54 -2.54
C GLY A 95 -8.59 19.64 -3.75
N SER A 96 -7.44 19.02 -3.69
CA SER A 96 -6.50 18.92 -4.81
C SER A 96 -7.06 18.05 -5.95
N MET A 97 -7.66 16.90 -5.65
CA MET A 97 -8.29 16.02 -6.64
C MET A 97 -9.49 16.68 -7.34
N ILE A 98 -10.37 17.33 -6.58
CA ILE A 98 -11.53 18.06 -7.13
C ILE A 98 -11.10 19.21 -8.03
N ALA A 99 -10.00 19.89 -7.71
CA ALA A 99 -9.47 20.95 -8.53
C ALA A 99 -8.84 20.45 -9.83
N TYR A 100 -8.30 19.25 -9.83
CA TYR A 100 -7.73 18.62 -11.02
C TYR A 100 -8.81 18.37 -12.08
N LYS A 101 -10.05 18.04 -11.70
CA LYS A 101 -11.21 17.87 -12.60
C LYS A 101 -11.90 19.18 -12.95
N LYS A 102 -11.22 20.07 -13.65
CA LYS A 102 -11.72 21.43 -13.94
C LYS A 102 -12.94 21.53 -14.84
N SER A 103 -13.26 20.54 -15.68
CA SER A 103 -14.09 20.83 -16.85
C SER A 103 -15.40 20.07 -16.97
N THR A 104 -15.49 18.84 -16.51
CA THR A 104 -16.67 18.01 -16.83
C THR A 104 -17.82 18.16 -15.86
N LYS A 105 -17.57 18.60 -14.62
CA LYS A 105 -18.62 18.60 -13.58
C LYS A 105 -18.61 19.92 -12.82
N LYS A 106 -19.42 20.83 -13.32
CA LYS A 106 -19.52 22.23 -12.89
C LYS A 106 -19.75 22.45 -11.39
N ASN A 107 -20.15 21.41 -10.66
CA ASN A 107 -20.63 21.55 -9.29
C ASN A 107 -19.72 20.94 -8.20
N LEU A 108 -18.78 20.01 -8.51
CA LEU A 108 -17.96 19.39 -7.48
C LEU A 108 -17.18 20.41 -6.63
N SER A 109 -16.55 21.39 -7.26
CA SER A 109 -15.82 22.45 -6.53
C SER A 109 -16.75 23.33 -5.70
N GLY A 110 -17.96 23.62 -6.20
CA GLY A 110 -18.98 24.36 -5.46
C GLY A 110 -19.50 23.57 -4.26
N ALA A 111 -19.84 22.31 -4.48
CA ALA A 111 -20.29 21.39 -3.44
C ALA A 111 -19.22 21.23 -2.34
N TYR A 112 -17.96 21.01 -2.72
CA TYR A 112 -16.85 20.90 -1.78
C TYR A 112 -16.72 22.12 -0.87
N LYS A 113 -16.72 23.31 -1.46
CA LYS A 113 -16.66 24.57 -0.70
C LYS A 113 -17.87 24.76 0.22
N LYS A 114 -19.06 24.37 -0.22
CA LYS A 114 -20.29 24.40 0.59
C LYS A 114 -20.20 23.45 1.78
N LEU A 115 -19.71 22.22 1.57
CA LEU A 115 -19.53 21.24 2.63
C LEU A 115 -18.48 21.69 3.66
N ILE A 116 -17.35 22.25 3.23
CA ILE A 116 -16.37 22.88 4.12
C ILE A 116 -17.04 23.97 4.97
N LYS A 117 -17.83 24.84 4.35
CA LYS A 117 -18.53 25.91 5.07
C LYS A 117 -19.50 25.36 6.11
N ASN A 118 -20.28 24.35 5.75
CA ASN A 118 -21.20 23.69 6.66
C ASN A 118 -20.46 23.09 7.85
N TYR A 119 -19.40 22.33 7.59
CA TYR A 119 -18.57 21.73 8.62
C TYR A 119 -17.94 22.79 9.56
N MET A 120 -17.36 23.87 9.02
CA MET A 120 -16.81 24.94 9.86
C MET A 120 -17.88 25.62 10.71
N THR A 121 -19.08 25.84 10.14
CA THR A 121 -20.22 26.41 10.88
C THR A 121 -20.66 25.50 12.02
N ALA A 122 -20.77 24.21 11.76
CA ALA A 122 -21.11 23.20 12.76
C ALA A 122 -20.05 23.09 13.87
N CYS A 123 -18.76 23.26 13.53
CA CYS A 123 -17.65 23.35 14.49
C CYS A 123 -17.62 24.68 15.28
N GLY A 124 -18.54 25.61 15.02
CA GLY A 124 -18.57 26.92 15.66
C GLY A 124 -17.46 27.89 15.18
N PHE A 125 -16.89 27.66 14.01
CA PHE A 125 -15.86 28.52 13.43
C PHE A 125 -16.43 29.30 12.25
N GLU A 126 -16.64 30.61 12.44
CA GLU A 126 -17.15 31.50 11.39
C GLU A 126 -16.07 31.77 10.33
N VAL A 127 -16.37 31.48 9.07
CA VAL A 127 -15.46 31.63 7.93
C VAL A 127 -16.15 32.37 6.77
N THR A 128 -15.36 33.09 5.99
CA THR A 128 -15.82 33.73 4.76
C THR A 128 -15.57 32.82 3.54
N ASP A 129 -16.31 33.06 2.45
CA ASP A 129 -16.07 32.33 1.20
C ASP A 129 -14.62 32.50 0.69
N LYS A 130 -14.02 33.67 0.97
CA LYS A 130 -12.62 33.94 0.65
C LYS A 130 -11.65 33.08 1.48
N ASP A 131 -11.94 32.83 2.77
CA ASP A 131 -11.13 31.93 3.62
C ASP A 131 -11.19 30.50 3.09
N ILE A 132 -12.39 30.05 2.65
CA ILE A 132 -12.60 28.71 2.07
C ILE A 132 -11.85 28.58 0.73
N GLU A 133 -11.99 29.58 -0.17
CA GLU A 133 -11.24 29.58 -1.44
C GLU A 133 -9.74 29.49 -1.22
N LYS A 134 -9.24 30.17 -0.19
CA LYS A 134 -7.83 30.14 0.15
C LYS A 134 -7.42 28.79 0.76
N ALA A 135 -8.26 28.19 1.62
CA ALA A 135 -8.01 26.86 2.17
C ALA A 135 -7.92 25.81 1.06
N VAL A 136 -8.86 25.81 0.12
CA VAL A 136 -8.84 24.93 -1.06
C VAL A 136 -7.59 25.19 -1.93
N SER A 137 -7.20 26.44 -2.13
CA SER A 137 -5.95 26.75 -2.86
C SER A 137 -4.69 26.21 -2.17
N ILE A 138 -4.66 26.17 -0.83
CA ILE A 138 -3.55 25.56 -0.06
C ILE A 138 -3.55 24.04 -0.26
N GLN A 139 -4.70 23.38 -0.16
CA GLN A 139 -4.83 21.94 -0.43
C GLN A 139 -4.36 21.57 -1.85
N GLN A 140 -4.75 22.39 -2.85
CA GLN A 140 -4.29 22.22 -4.24
C GLN A 140 -2.76 22.33 -4.36
N THR A 141 -2.15 23.22 -3.58
CA THR A 141 -0.69 23.36 -3.58
C THR A 141 -0.02 22.16 -2.87
N ALA A 142 -0.59 21.70 -1.76
CA ALA A 142 -0.09 20.51 -1.06
C ALA A 142 -0.11 19.26 -1.95
N GLY A 143 -1.19 19.07 -2.71
CA GLY A 143 -1.38 17.91 -3.57
C GLY A 143 -0.85 18.04 -5.00
N LYS A 144 -0.22 19.16 -5.39
CA LYS A 144 0.17 19.39 -6.80
C LYS A 144 1.18 18.39 -7.36
N ASP A 145 1.98 17.79 -6.50
CA ASP A 145 3.00 16.80 -6.86
C ASP A 145 2.48 15.35 -6.72
N THR A 146 1.25 15.18 -6.24
CA THR A 146 0.61 13.87 -6.09
C THR A 146 0.18 13.34 -7.47
N ASN A 147 0.41 12.07 -7.73
CA ASN A 147 -0.01 11.45 -8.98
C ASN A 147 -1.50 11.08 -8.95
N TYR A 148 -2.38 12.09 -9.10
CA TYR A 148 -3.83 11.88 -9.14
C TYR A 148 -4.32 11.08 -10.35
N MET A 149 -3.53 11.02 -11.44
CA MET A 149 -3.91 10.25 -12.63
C MET A 149 -4.00 8.76 -12.32
N GLN A 150 -3.09 8.24 -11.50
CA GLN A 150 -3.17 6.84 -11.05
C GLN A 150 -4.43 6.61 -10.20
N SER A 151 -4.79 7.58 -9.34
CA SER A 151 -6.03 7.50 -8.55
C SER A 151 -7.28 7.54 -9.44
N PHE A 152 -7.29 8.35 -10.51
CA PHE A 152 -8.41 8.37 -11.47
C PHE A 152 -8.49 7.08 -12.28
N ALA A 153 -7.37 6.55 -12.76
CA ALA A 153 -7.34 5.27 -13.46
C ALA A 153 -7.90 4.14 -12.57
N THR A 154 -7.47 4.09 -11.30
CA THR A 154 -8.03 3.15 -10.32
C THR A 154 -9.52 3.37 -10.10
N GLY A 155 -9.96 4.64 -9.96
CA GLY A 155 -11.37 5.01 -9.79
C GLY A 155 -12.21 4.61 -10.99
N PHE A 156 -11.75 4.84 -12.21
CA PHE A 156 -12.45 4.43 -13.44
C PHE A 156 -12.55 2.91 -13.55
N THR A 157 -11.50 2.19 -13.20
CA THR A 157 -11.52 0.72 -13.16
C THR A 157 -12.51 0.21 -12.11
N LEU A 158 -12.54 0.79 -10.92
CA LEU A 158 -13.53 0.47 -9.90
C LEU A 158 -14.95 0.77 -10.39
N ARG A 159 -15.16 1.93 -11.02
CA ARG A 159 -16.48 2.27 -11.57
C ARG A 159 -16.99 1.27 -12.59
N GLN A 160 -16.12 0.77 -13.47
CA GLN A 160 -16.50 -0.27 -14.44
C GLN A 160 -16.95 -1.58 -13.78
N ILE A 161 -16.47 -1.88 -12.56
CA ILE A 161 -16.91 -3.05 -11.80
C ILE A 161 -18.39 -2.92 -11.42
N PHE A 162 -18.81 -1.72 -11.00
CA PHE A 162 -20.19 -1.45 -10.55
C PHE A 162 -21.11 -1.03 -11.72
N GLU A 163 -20.57 -0.39 -12.73
CA GLU A 163 -21.26 0.07 -13.93
C GLU A 163 -20.64 -0.57 -15.18
N PRO A 164 -21.00 -1.79 -15.55
CA PRO A 164 -20.37 -2.52 -16.66
C PRO A 164 -20.42 -1.85 -18.03
N GLU A 165 -21.32 -0.89 -18.22
CA GLU A 165 -21.45 -0.08 -19.46
C GLU A 165 -20.49 1.13 -19.45
N PHE A 166 -19.75 1.35 -18.36
CA PHE A 166 -18.82 2.47 -18.26
C PHE A 166 -17.57 2.20 -19.11
N ASP A 167 -17.27 3.13 -20.01
CA ASP A 167 -16.15 3.06 -20.94
C ASP A 167 -14.93 3.76 -20.33
N VAL A 168 -14.04 2.97 -19.72
CA VAL A 168 -12.81 3.45 -19.06
C VAL A 168 -11.88 4.15 -20.05
N ASP A 169 -11.71 3.58 -21.25
CA ASP A 169 -10.81 4.14 -22.28
C ASP A 169 -11.29 5.51 -22.72
N LYS A 170 -12.59 5.64 -22.93
CA LYS A 170 -13.19 6.91 -23.28
C LYS A 170 -13.08 7.94 -22.15
N ALA A 171 -13.31 7.53 -20.90
CA ALA A 171 -13.17 8.41 -19.74
C ALA A 171 -11.71 8.88 -19.58
N MET A 172 -10.76 7.99 -19.79
CA MET A 172 -9.33 8.32 -19.76
C MET A 172 -8.94 9.25 -20.94
N GLU A 173 -9.43 8.97 -22.15
CA GLU A 173 -9.21 9.83 -23.31
C GLU A 173 -9.79 11.25 -23.11
N GLU A 174 -10.96 11.37 -22.51
CA GLU A 174 -11.58 12.65 -22.16
C GLU A 174 -10.75 13.38 -21.10
N LEU A 175 -10.29 12.68 -20.05
CA LEU A 175 -9.45 13.26 -19.00
C LEU A 175 -8.11 13.79 -19.57
N LEU A 176 -7.46 13.02 -20.45
CA LEU A 176 -6.22 13.43 -21.11
C LEU A 176 -6.41 14.60 -22.09
N LYS A 177 -7.58 14.71 -22.72
CA LYS A 177 -7.92 15.89 -23.56
C LYS A 177 -8.08 17.16 -22.72
N GLU A 178 -8.55 17.04 -21.50
CA GLU A 178 -8.71 18.13 -20.55
C GLU A 178 -7.38 18.56 -19.93
N HIS A 179 -6.42 17.62 -19.87
CA HIS A 179 -5.08 17.77 -19.31
C HIS A 179 -3.98 17.48 -20.35
N PRO A 180 -3.87 18.31 -21.41
CA PRO A 180 -2.90 18.09 -22.48
C PRO A 180 -1.43 18.24 -22.02
N GLU A 181 -1.21 18.73 -20.81
CA GLU A 181 0.09 18.77 -20.15
C GLU A 181 0.57 17.41 -19.63
N ILE A 182 -0.32 16.43 -19.59
CA ILE A 182 0.00 15.06 -19.14
C ILE A 182 0.38 14.23 -20.34
N ASP A 183 1.59 13.71 -20.32
CA ASP A 183 2.04 12.72 -21.30
C ASP A 183 1.49 11.33 -20.88
N PRO A 184 0.65 10.68 -21.68
CA PRO A 184 0.15 9.35 -21.39
C PRO A 184 1.26 8.30 -21.15
N GLU A 185 2.41 8.44 -21.82
CA GLU A 185 3.55 7.55 -21.64
C GLU A 185 4.26 7.76 -20.29
N THR A 186 4.00 8.88 -19.61
CA THR A 186 4.56 9.18 -18.28
C THR A 186 3.58 8.91 -17.13
N LEU A 187 2.41 8.33 -17.41
CA LEU A 187 1.42 7.96 -16.38
C LEU A 187 1.97 6.95 -15.37
N GLU A 188 2.98 6.18 -15.77
CA GLU A 188 3.62 5.17 -14.91
C GLU A 188 4.69 5.71 -13.98
N GLN A 189 5.34 6.85 -14.25
CA GLN A 189 6.39 7.39 -13.38
C GLN A 189 6.54 8.91 -13.53
N LYS A 190 5.80 9.71 -12.77
CA LYS A 190 6.34 11.00 -12.40
C LYS A 190 7.56 10.73 -11.52
N GLU A 191 8.74 11.18 -11.96
CA GLU A 191 9.90 11.30 -11.06
C GLU A 191 9.39 11.99 -9.78
N THR A 192 9.55 11.33 -8.65
CA THR A 192 9.16 11.91 -7.36
C THR A 192 9.88 13.25 -7.23
N THR A 193 9.16 14.30 -6.88
CA THR A 193 9.76 15.60 -6.56
C THR A 193 10.51 15.55 -5.24
N GLN A 194 10.68 14.33 -4.70
CA GLN A 194 11.39 14.08 -3.45
C GLN A 194 12.80 14.68 -3.48
N LYS A 195 13.12 15.41 -2.43
CA LYS A 195 14.47 15.92 -2.19
C LYS A 195 14.92 15.71 -0.77
N THR A 196 16.18 15.36 -0.66
CA THR A 196 16.87 15.16 0.60
C THR A 196 17.77 16.35 0.90
N TYR A 197 17.66 16.88 2.10
CA TYR A 197 18.42 18.00 2.63
C TYR A 197 19.17 17.59 3.89
N THR A 198 20.30 18.21 4.20
CA THR A 198 20.84 18.19 5.56
C THR A 198 19.95 19.04 6.47
N ALA A 199 19.95 18.78 7.78
CA ALA A 199 19.19 19.60 8.73
C ALA A 199 19.53 21.10 8.64
N GLU A 200 20.80 21.45 8.36
CA GLU A 200 21.21 22.86 8.17
C GLU A 200 20.66 23.52 6.90
N GLU A 201 20.43 22.72 5.85
CA GLU A 201 19.90 23.19 4.57
C GLU A 201 18.39 23.27 4.58
N THR A 202 17.73 22.39 5.36
CA THR A 202 16.26 22.24 5.41
C THR A 202 15.57 23.55 5.72
N ASP A 203 15.95 24.22 6.81
CA ASP A 203 15.33 25.49 7.23
C ASP A 203 15.69 26.68 6.31
N LYS A 204 16.74 26.52 5.47
CA LYS A 204 17.08 27.51 4.44
C LYS A 204 16.33 27.25 3.13
N ALA A 205 15.96 26.00 2.86
CA ALA A 205 15.24 25.61 1.65
C ALA A 205 13.78 26.10 1.66
N VAL A 206 13.23 26.34 2.87
CA VAL A 206 11.83 26.73 3.07
C VAL A 206 11.78 28.01 3.90
N ALA A 207 11.11 29.04 3.39
CA ALA A 207 10.86 30.26 4.14
C ALA A 207 9.45 30.23 4.78
N GLY A 208 9.29 30.87 5.90
CA GLY A 208 7.99 31.01 6.61
C GLY A 208 7.70 29.96 7.68
N ILE A 209 8.41 28.83 7.69
CA ILE A 209 8.35 27.80 8.73
C ILE A 209 9.76 27.28 9.05
N THR A 210 9.89 26.56 10.17
CA THR A 210 11.14 25.88 10.59
C THR A 210 10.89 24.37 10.62
N PRO A 211 11.09 23.65 9.51
CA PRO A 211 10.80 22.22 9.44
C PRO A 211 11.53 21.38 10.48
N THR A 212 12.79 21.71 10.81
CA THR A 212 13.56 21.00 11.83
C THR A 212 12.96 21.13 13.23
N GLU A 213 12.38 22.28 13.58
CA GLU A 213 11.70 22.51 14.85
C GLU A 213 10.40 21.68 14.92
N ILE A 214 9.60 21.71 13.86
CA ILE A 214 8.33 20.95 13.78
C ILE A 214 8.60 19.44 13.96
N LEU A 215 9.59 18.89 13.25
CA LEU A 215 9.98 17.50 13.37
C LEU A 215 10.53 17.15 14.75
N THR A 216 11.34 18.03 15.34
CA THR A 216 11.91 17.82 16.69
C THR A 216 10.83 17.80 17.77
N GLU A 217 9.86 18.72 17.70
CA GLU A 217 8.73 18.76 18.63
C GLU A 217 7.80 17.54 18.49
N ALA A 218 7.70 16.96 17.29
CA ALA A 218 7.00 15.70 17.07
C ALA A 218 7.75 14.47 17.63
N GLY A 219 9.05 14.61 17.93
CA GLY A 219 9.89 13.56 18.51
C GLY A 219 10.95 12.99 17.57
N PHE A 220 11.05 13.44 16.31
CA PHE A 220 12.10 13.00 15.39
C PHE A 220 13.46 13.60 15.78
N LYS A 221 14.51 12.82 15.62
CA LYS A 221 15.88 13.33 15.72
C LYS A 221 16.23 14.04 14.43
N THR A 222 16.59 15.32 14.50
CA THR A 222 16.97 16.13 13.33
C THR A 222 18.45 16.51 13.32
N GLU A 223 19.09 16.64 14.49
CA GLU A 223 20.51 17.05 14.57
C GLU A 223 21.44 16.01 13.96
N GLY A 224 22.15 16.41 12.90
CA GLY A 224 23.07 15.57 12.16
C GLY A 224 22.41 14.57 11.21
N GLU A 225 21.09 14.62 11.07
CA GLU A 225 20.34 13.75 10.16
C GLU A 225 20.04 14.48 8.84
N LYS A 226 19.65 13.68 7.82
CA LYS A 226 19.01 14.17 6.62
C LYS A 226 17.51 14.36 6.88
N ILE A 227 16.86 15.23 6.11
CA ILE A 227 15.41 15.45 6.13
C ILE A 227 14.89 15.38 4.71
N ILE A 228 13.78 14.71 4.51
CA ILE A 228 13.20 14.48 3.20
C ILE A 228 11.95 15.34 3.01
N PHE A 229 11.86 16.01 1.87
CA PHE A 229 10.64 16.62 1.36
C PHE A 229 10.09 15.74 0.24
N PRO A 230 9.05 14.93 0.50
CA PRO A 230 8.40 14.10 -0.52
C PRO A 230 7.86 14.94 -1.67
N TYR A 231 7.40 16.14 -1.35
CA TYR A 231 6.83 17.13 -2.28
C TYR A 231 7.59 18.44 -2.17
N ASP A 232 8.83 18.47 -2.69
CA ASP A 232 9.76 19.62 -2.59
C ASP A 232 9.16 20.90 -3.19
N SER A 233 8.44 20.79 -4.31
CA SER A 233 7.84 21.94 -4.97
C SER A 233 6.71 22.57 -4.14
N ALA A 234 5.92 21.78 -3.41
CA ALA A 234 4.89 22.25 -2.50
C ALA A 234 5.52 22.91 -1.26
N MET A 235 6.54 22.29 -0.69
CA MET A 235 7.26 22.84 0.48
C MET A 235 7.94 24.18 0.18
N LYS A 236 8.45 24.39 -1.02
CA LYS A 236 9.03 25.68 -1.46
C LYS A 236 8.04 26.85 -1.55
N GLU A 237 6.75 26.55 -1.53
CA GLU A 237 5.70 27.58 -1.49
C GLU A 237 5.23 27.92 -0.07
N ALA A 238 5.86 27.34 0.96
CA ALA A 238 5.47 27.56 2.35
C ALA A 238 5.49 29.04 2.76
N ASP A 239 6.40 29.85 2.21
CA ASP A 239 6.46 31.30 2.44
C ASP A 239 5.21 32.06 1.97
N LYS A 240 4.45 31.51 1.02
CA LYS A 240 3.19 32.06 0.52
C LYS A 240 1.99 31.49 1.27
N ILE A 241 2.13 30.30 1.86
CA ILE A 241 1.09 29.57 2.57
C ILE A 241 1.03 29.97 4.04
N PHE A 242 2.14 29.90 4.74
CA PHE A 242 2.24 30.13 6.18
C PHE A 242 2.45 31.62 6.50
N VAL A 243 1.50 32.45 6.11
CA VAL A 243 1.45 33.90 6.36
C VAL A 243 0.15 34.27 7.09
N ASP A 244 0.20 35.26 7.96
CA ASP A 244 -0.97 35.66 8.80
C ASP A 244 -2.22 36.01 8.00
N SER A 245 -2.07 36.45 6.76
CA SER A 245 -3.21 36.70 5.85
C SER A 245 -3.95 35.41 5.45
N ASN A 246 -3.38 34.25 5.72
CA ASN A 246 -3.96 32.93 5.44
C ASN A 246 -4.39 32.21 6.73
N LEU A 247 -4.29 32.84 7.88
CA LEU A 247 -4.51 32.20 9.19
C LEU A 247 -5.85 31.43 9.25
N ASN A 248 -6.96 32.04 8.79
CA ASN A 248 -8.25 31.35 8.78
C ASN A 248 -8.29 30.15 7.84
N ALA A 249 -7.65 30.26 6.67
CA ALA A 249 -7.55 29.17 5.72
C ALA A 249 -6.76 27.98 6.28
N LEU A 250 -5.65 28.25 6.98
CA LEU A 250 -4.85 27.22 7.66
C LEU A 250 -5.64 26.58 8.81
N LYS A 251 -6.42 27.36 9.57
CA LYS A 251 -7.32 26.81 10.61
C LYS A 251 -8.39 25.90 10.01
N ILE A 252 -8.98 26.27 8.88
CA ILE A 252 -9.93 25.41 8.15
C ILE A 252 -9.29 24.06 7.86
N ASN A 253 -8.11 24.05 7.25
CA ASN A 253 -7.41 22.81 6.90
C ASN A 253 -7.04 22.00 8.15
N ALA A 254 -6.57 22.64 9.20
CA ALA A 254 -6.24 21.96 10.45
C ALA A 254 -7.48 21.33 11.14
N LEU A 255 -8.62 22.00 11.13
CA LEU A 255 -9.87 21.47 11.70
C LEU A 255 -10.42 20.31 10.85
N MET A 256 -10.31 20.40 9.53
CA MET A 256 -10.66 19.31 8.63
C MET A 256 -9.78 18.09 8.89
N GLN A 257 -8.46 18.27 8.98
CA GLN A 257 -7.51 17.18 9.24
C GLN A 257 -7.84 16.42 10.54
N ILE A 258 -8.13 17.12 11.62
CA ILE A 258 -8.54 16.48 12.88
C ILE A 258 -9.85 15.71 12.70
N GLY A 259 -10.84 16.30 12.03
CA GLY A 259 -12.13 15.64 11.81
C GLY A 259 -12.01 14.36 10.97
N THR A 260 -11.26 14.41 9.88
CA THR A 260 -11.06 13.25 8.99
C THR A 260 -10.20 12.17 9.62
N GLU A 261 -9.09 12.53 10.26
CA GLU A 261 -8.16 11.56 10.86
C GLU A 261 -8.72 10.82 12.09
N LEU A 262 -9.55 11.48 12.87
CA LEU A 262 -10.16 10.87 14.05
C LEU A 262 -11.58 10.34 13.77
N GLY A 263 -12.18 10.65 12.61
CA GLY A 263 -13.56 10.31 12.31
C GLY A 263 -14.56 10.88 13.35
N ALA A 264 -14.23 12.04 13.95
CA ALA A 264 -14.89 12.55 15.16
C ALA A 264 -15.76 13.77 14.86
N TYR A 265 -16.98 13.76 15.41
CA TYR A 265 -17.98 14.83 15.25
C TYR A 265 -18.73 15.09 16.55
N MET A 266 -19.04 16.36 16.82
CA MET A 266 -19.73 16.80 18.04
C MET A 266 -21.25 16.74 17.93
N ASN A 267 -21.79 16.72 16.71
CA ASN A 267 -23.22 16.79 16.41
C ASN A 267 -23.50 16.23 15.02
N ASP A 268 -24.79 16.02 14.72
CA ASP A 268 -25.26 15.44 13.46
C ASP A 268 -24.90 16.30 12.22
N GLU A 269 -24.83 17.62 12.36
CA GLU A 269 -24.47 18.52 11.25
C GLU A 269 -23.00 18.34 10.87
N GLU A 270 -22.11 18.15 11.84
CA GLU A 270 -20.70 17.82 11.61
C GLU A 270 -20.57 16.44 10.98
N LYS A 271 -21.26 15.43 11.52
CA LYS A 271 -21.30 14.07 11.00
C LYS A 271 -21.69 14.07 9.51
N THR A 272 -22.84 14.66 9.21
CA THR A 272 -23.36 14.75 7.83
C THR A 272 -22.37 15.45 6.89
N SER A 273 -21.72 16.53 7.36
CA SER A 273 -20.75 17.26 6.54
C SER A 273 -19.49 16.44 6.25
N LEU A 274 -18.94 15.72 7.24
CA LEU A 274 -17.77 14.85 7.06
C LEU A 274 -18.08 13.64 6.16
N GLN A 275 -19.23 12.99 6.38
CA GLN A 275 -19.68 11.89 5.53
C GLN A 275 -19.88 12.36 4.08
N SER A 276 -20.55 13.50 3.89
CA SER A 276 -20.72 14.09 2.55
C SER A 276 -19.40 14.44 1.87
N LEU A 277 -18.38 14.87 2.62
CA LEU A 277 -17.03 15.07 2.08
C LEU A 277 -16.40 13.75 1.61
N GLY A 278 -16.57 12.67 2.37
CA GLY A 278 -16.11 11.33 2.00
C GLY A 278 -16.81 10.82 0.72
N VAL A 279 -18.14 10.92 0.67
CA VAL A 279 -18.94 10.55 -0.52
C VAL A 279 -18.53 11.39 -1.74
N LEU A 280 -18.34 12.70 -1.56
CA LEU A 280 -17.91 13.58 -2.65
C LEU A 280 -16.51 13.18 -3.17
N THR A 281 -15.61 12.75 -2.29
CA THR A 281 -14.29 12.24 -2.68
C THR A 281 -14.44 10.97 -3.52
N TYR A 282 -15.24 10.03 -3.05
CA TYR A 282 -15.54 8.79 -3.78
C TYR A 282 -16.15 9.08 -5.17
N ILE A 283 -17.17 9.95 -5.22
CA ILE A 283 -17.78 10.37 -6.49
C ILE A 283 -16.76 11.06 -7.40
N ALA A 284 -15.87 11.87 -6.85
CA ALA A 284 -14.81 12.50 -7.63
C ALA A 284 -13.84 11.48 -8.22
N MET A 285 -13.49 10.42 -7.47
CA MET A 285 -12.68 9.32 -7.97
C MET A 285 -13.39 8.54 -9.08
N MET A 286 -14.68 8.22 -8.88
CA MET A 286 -15.49 7.40 -9.77
C MET A 286 -16.06 8.16 -10.97
N ASP A 287 -15.70 9.43 -11.17
CA ASP A 287 -16.26 10.31 -12.20
C ASP A 287 -17.79 10.46 -12.14
N GLY A 288 -18.37 10.36 -10.94
CA GLY A 288 -19.80 10.51 -10.67
C GLY A 288 -20.33 11.94 -10.75
N GLU A 289 -21.63 12.14 -10.73
CA GLU A 289 -22.30 13.44 -10.63
C GLU A 289 -22.76 13.67 -9.19
N TRP A 290 -22.66 14.90 -8.71
CA TRP A 290 -23.17 15.30 -7.40
C TRP A 290 -24.31 16.32 -7.59
N ASP A 291 -25.45 16.08 -6.96
CA ASP A 291 -26.52 17.06 -6.88
C ASP A 291 -26.24 18.03 -5.73
N GLU A 292 -26.23 19.34 -6.01
CA GLU A 292 -25.93 20.38 -5.02
C GLU A 292 -26.93 20.43 -3.85
N GLU A 293 -28.12 19.84 -4.00
CA GLU A 293 -29.14 19.76 -2.97
C GLU A 293 -29.00 18.52 -2.09
N GLU A 294 -28.23 17.52 -2.52
CA GLU A 294 -27.99 16.31 -1.76
C GLU A 294 -26.98 16.54 -0.62
N THR A 295 -27.30 16.02 0.55
CA THR A 295 -26.38 15.81 1.65
C THR A 295 -26.29 14.31 1.90
N ALA A 296 -25.09 13.75 2.08
CA ALA A 296 -24.96 12.34 2.38
C ALA A 296 -25.72 12.00 3.67
N SER A 297 -26.57 11.00 3.58
CA SER A 297 -27.28 10.43 4.72
C SER A 297 -26.57 9.15 5.20
N ASP A 298 -26.96 8.63 6.35
CA ASP A 298 -26.51 7.29 6.76
C ASP A 298 -26.91 6.22 5.72
N ALA A 299 -28.04 6.41 5.01
CA ALA A 299 -28.46 5.51 3.92
C ALA A 299 -27.51 5.55 2.72
N ASP A 300 -26.91 6.70 2.39
CA ASP A 300 -25.90 6.76 1.31
C ASP A 300 -24.62 6.06 1.72
N MET A 301 -24.22 6.15 3.00
CA MET A 301 -23.07 5.42 3.53
C MET A 301 -23.36 3.91 3.62
N GLU A 302 -24.58 3.52 3.98
CA GLU A 302 -25.04 2.12 3.94
C GLU A 302 -25.02 1.59 2.50
N GLN A 303 -25.48 2.38 1.51
CA GLN A 303 -25.43 1.97 0.11
C GLN A 303 -24.00 1.79 -0.38
N ILE A 304 -23.09 2.70 -0.03
CA ILE A 304 -21.66 2.55 -0.36
C ILE A 304 -21.08 1.30 0.29
N ALA A 305 -21.43 1.03 1.55
CA ALA A 305 -21.00 -0.19 2.24
C ALA A 305 -21.55 -1.45 1.55
N GLU A 306 -22.85 -1.43 1.13
CA GLU A 306 -23.48 -2.50 0.38
C GLU A 306 -22.82 -2.69 -1.00
N ASP A 307 -22.54 -1.61 -1.72
CA ASP A 307 -21.82 -1.61 -3.01
C ASP A 307 -20.40 -2.19 -2.87
N LEU A 308 -19.76 -1.99 -1.72
CA LEU A 308 -18.48 -2.58 -1.36
C LEU A 308 -18.61 -4.01 -0.78
N GLY A 309 -19.83 -4.55 -0.69
CA GLY A 309 -20.12 -5.89 -0.19
C GLY A 309 -20.03 -6.02 1.33
N ILE A 310 -20.13 -4.93 2.08
CA ILE A 310 -20.09 -4.92 3.55
C ILE A 310 -21.51 -5.06 4.09
N GLU A 311 -21.86 -6.22 4.65
CA GLU A 311 -23.15 -6.41 5.34
C GLU A 311 -23.14 -5.68 6.70
N THR A 312 -24.20 -4.90 6.95
CA THR A 312 -24.41 -4.20 8.23
C THR A 312 -25.49 -4.90 9.04
N ASP A 313 -25.11 -5.48 10.17
CA ASP A 313 -26.03 -6.02 11.18
C ASP A 313 -25.70 -5.43 12.56
N ASP A 314 -26.58 -5.64 13.54
CA ASP A 314 -26.41 -5.12 14.91
C ASP A 314 -25.60 -6.06 15.82
N SER A 315 -24.96 -7.09 15.27
CA SER A 315 -24.14 -8.00 16.07
C SER A 315 -22.81 -7.35 16.46
N ILE A 316 -22.26 -7.75 17.62
CA ILE A 316 -20.93 -7.28 18.07
C ILE A 316 -19.84 -7.64 17.06
N LEU A 317 -20.02 -8.73 16.31
CA LEU A 317 -19.13 -9.20 15.24
C LEU A 317 -19.72 -8.90 13.86
N SER A 318 -20.48 -7.80 13.71
CA SER A 318 -20.93 -7.35 12.38
C SER A 318 -19.74 -7.08 11.46
N GLU A 319 -19.94 -7.22 10.16
CA GLU A 319 -18.90 -6.92 9.18
C GLU A 319 -18.37 -5.49 9.32
N LYS A 320 -19.24 -4.53 9.65
CA LYS A 320 -18.87 -3.16 9.97
C LYS A 320 -17.87 -3.08 11.14
N ASN A 321 -18.15 -3.78 12.25
CA ASN A 321 -17.28 -3.75 13.43
C ASN A 321 -15.95 -4.46 13.15
N ILE A 322 -15.98 -5.54 12.37
CA ILE A 322 -14.78 -6.26 11.92
C ILE A 322 -13.95 -5.36 11.00
N ALA A 323 -14.56 -4.64 10.06
CA ALA A 323 -13.86 -3.69 9.18
C ALA A 323 -13.19 -2.56 9.98
N ILE A 324 -13.87 -2.01 11.00
CA ILE A 324 -13.29 -1.00 11.91
C ILE A 324 -12.08 -1.58 12.66
N LEU A 325 -12.18 -2.81 13.16
CA LEU A 325 -11.07 -3.49 13.84
C LEU A 325 -9.88 -3.72 12.92
N ASN A 326 -10.11 -4.25 11.72
CA ASN A 326 -9.06 -4.50 10.72
C ASN A 326 -8.30 -3.21 10.36
N ASN A 327 -9.02 -2.09 10.27
CA ASN A 327 -8.40 -0.79 10.00
C ASN A 327 -7.66 -0.20 11.22
N SER A 328 -8.11 -0.54 12.44
CA SER A 328 -7.57 0.04 13.68
C SER A 328 -6.41 -0.78 14.25
N LEU A 329 -6.51 -2.11 14.20
CA LEU A 329 -5.60 -3.07 14.85
C LEU A 329 -5.24 -4.23 13.89
N PRO A 330 -4.75 -3.97 12.66
CA PRO A 330 -4.47 -5.04 11.69
C PRO A 330 -3.44 -6.05 12.23
N ASP A 331 -2.38 -5.58 12.85
CA ASP A 331 -1.32 -6.44 13.39
C ASP A 331 -1.80 -7.33 14.54
N ASP A 332 -2.71 -6.82 15.39
CA ASP A 332 -3.33 -7.61 16.44
C ASP A 332 -4.22 -8.72 15.88
N ILE A 333 -4.99 -8.41 14.83
CA ILE A 333 -5.81 -9.41 14.12
C ILE A 333 -4.91 -10.48 13.50
N GLY A 334 -3.85 -10.07 12.81
CA GLY A 334 -2.87 -10.98 12.24
C GLY A 334 -2.23 -11.90 13.29
N LEU A 335 -1.88 -11.38 14.48
CA LEU A 335 -1.34 -12.21 15.58
C LEU A 335 -2.36 -13.20 16.12
N ILE A 336 -3.62 -12.78 16.29
CA ILE A 336 -4.70 -13.68 16.70
C ILE A 336 -4.85 -14.81 15.68
N TYR A 337 -4.84 -14.48 14.38
CA TYR A 337 -4.86 -15.48 13.33
C TYR A 337 -3.69 -16.46 13.46
N CYS A 338 -2.47 -15.98 13.65
CA CYS A 338 -1.29 -16.81 13.82
C CYS A 338 -1.39 -17.73 15.05
N HIS A 339 -1.94 -17.24 16.17
CA HIS A 339 -2.15 -18.04 17.36
C HIS A 339 -3.00 -19.30 17.10
N TYR A 340 -3.98 -19.22 16.20
CA TYR A 340 -4.92 -20.33 15.91
C TYR A 340 -4.53 -21.17 14.70
N TYR A 341 -3.82 -20.61 13.72
CA TYR A 341 -3.64 -21.23 12.40
C TYR A 341 -2.20 -21.39 11.95
N TYR A 342 -1.23 -20.93 12.75
CA TYR A 342 0.19 -20.99 12.43
C TYR A 342 1.00 -21.59 13.57
N ASP A 343 2.07 -22.33 13.26
CA ASP A 343 2.92 -22.97 14.25
C ASP A 343 4.42 -22.97 13.88
N ASP A 344 5.28 -23.20 14.90
CA ASP A 344 6.74 -23.25 14.74
C ASP A 344 7.22 -24.39 13.83
N GLU A 345 6.43 -25.43 13.62
CA GLU A 345 6.77 -26.53 12.71
C GLU A 345 6.65 -26.06 11.26
N THR A 346 5.60 -25.31 10.95
CA THR A 346 5.42 -24.65 9.67
C THR A 346 6.58 -23.70 9.37
N THR A 347 7.00 -22.85 10.35
CA THR A 347 8.17 -21.97 10.19
C THR A 347 9.40 -22.72 9.72
N LYS A 348 9.74 -23.83 10.39
CA LYS A 348 10.94 -24.63 10.06
C LYS A 348 10.88 -25.26 8.67
N VAL A 349 9.70 -25.69 8.23
CA VAL A 349 9.53 -26.23 6.88
C VAL A 349 9.73 -25.14 5.84
N ILE A 350 9.19 -23.94 6.07
CA ILE A 350 9.36 -22.80 5.16
C ILE A 350 10.82 -22.31 5.15
N GLU A 351 11.48 -22.24 6.31
CA GLU A 351 12.93 -21.92 6.39
C GLU A 351 13.79 -22.92 5.57
N ASP A 352 13.52 -24.23 5.67
CA ASP A 352 14.21 -25.25 4.86
C ASP A 352 13.95 -25.06 3.36
N MET A 353 12.73 -24.71 2.96
CA MET A 353 12.41 -24.41 1.56
C MET A 353 13.12 -23.15 1.06
N ILE A 354 13.16 -22.08 1.85
CA ILE A 354 13.88 -20.85 1.52
C ILE A 354 15.38 -21.15 1.33
N GLU A 355 16.02 -21.87 2.26
CA GLU A 355 17.43 -22.25 2.14
C GLU A 355 17.70 -23.03 0.85
N LYS A 356 16.85 -23.99 0.50
CA LYS A 356 16.99 -24.77 -0.75
C LYS A 356 16.78 -23.93 -1.98
N CYS A 357 15.81 -23.00 -1.98
CA CYS A 357 15.60 -22.08 -3.09
C CYS A 357 16.81 -21.15 -3.27
N LEU A 358 17.31 -20.53 -2.21
CA LEU A 358 18.52 -19.69 -2.27
C LEU A 358 19.72 -20.45 -2.83
N ASN A 359 19.94 -21.71 -2.36
CA ASN A 359 21.01 -22.58 -2.88
C ASN A 359 20.83 -22.94 -4.37
N ALA A 360 19.61 -23.14 -4.84
CA ALA A 360 19.34 -23.41 -6.25
C ALA A 360 19.62 -22.17 -7.11
N TYR A 361 19.17 -20.98 -6.67
CA TYR A 361 19.49 -19.72 -7.33
C TYR A 361 21.00 -19.43 -7.37
N GLU A 362 21.73 -19.64 -6.28
CA GLU A 362 23.18 -19.45 -6.23
C GLU A 362 23.88 -20.34 -7.26
N LYS A 363 23.48 -21.61 -7.38
CA LYS A 363 24.03 -22.53 -8.37
C LYS A 363 23.75 -22.08 -9.80
N ARG A 364 22.54 -21.57 -10.09
CA ARG A 364 22.17 -21.06 -11.41
C ARG A 364 22.97 -19.82 -11.77
N LEU A 365 22.99 -18.81 -10.91
CA LEU A 365 23.79 -17.61 -11.08
C LEU A 365 25.28 -17.93 -11.24
N GLY A 366 25.79 -18.87 -10.46
CA GLY A 366 27.19 -19.34 -10.53
C GLY A 366 27.55 -20.01 -11.86
N LYS A 367 26.59 -20.65 -12.54
CA LYS A 367 26.77 -21.32 -13.84
C LYS A 367 26.37 -20.46 -15.03
N CYS A 368 25.76 -19.31 -14.81
CA CYS A 368 25.23 -18.44 -15.85
C CYS A 368 26.35 -17.91 -16.76
N GLU A 369 26.39 -18.37 -18.03
CA GLU A 369 27.48 -18.12 -18.98
C GLU A 369 27.49 -16.68 -19.50
N TRP A 370 26.34 -16.00 -19.56
CA TRP A 370 26.25 -14.66 -20.12
C TRP A 370 26.62 -13.57 -19.10
N LEU A 371 26.56 -13.85 -17.78
CA LEU A 371 27.00 -12.95 -16.72
C LEU A 371 28.53 -12.85 -16.66
N SER A 372 29.05 -11.64 -16.61
CA SER A 372 30.44 -11.37 -16.23
C SER A 372 30.70 -11.80 -14.77
N GLU A 373 31.96 -11.94 -14.41
CA GLU A 373 32.35 -12.29 -13.04
C GLU A 373 31.88 -11.21 -12.04
N GLU A 374 32.04 -9.93 -12.38
CA GLU A 374 31.64 -8.78 -11.57
C GLU A 374 30.12 -8.78 -11.26
N THR A 375 29.30 -8.88 -12.31
CA THR A 375 27.81 -8.90 -12.14
C THR A 375 27.36 -10.14 -11.38
N ARG A 376 28.00 -11.31 -11.64
CA ARG A 376 27.71 -12.55 -10.91
C ARG A 376 28.00 -12.46 -9.42
N GLU A 377 29.15 -11.88 -9.03
CA GLU A 377 29.51 -11.68 -7.63
C GLU A 377 28.51 -10.75 -6.93
N ASN A 378 28.09 -9.66 -7.58
CA ASN A 378 27.08 -8.73 -7.08
C ASN A 378 25.73 -9.43 -6.92
N ALA A 379 25.29 -10.24 -7.91
CA ALA A 379 24.04 -10.99 -7.86
C ALA A 379 24.04 -12.01 -6.71
N ILE A 380 25.12 -12.77 -6.51
CA ILE A 380 25.25 -13.72 -5.40
C ILE A 380 25.26 -12.98 -4.05
N LYS A 381 25.95 -11.85 -3.97
CA LYS A 381 25.94 -11.02 -2.78
C LYS A 381 24.54 -10.52 -2.44
N LYS A 382 23.76 -10.08 -3.44
CA LYS A 382 22.37 -9.67 -3.25
C LYS A 382 21.50 -10.82 -2.78
N LEU A 383 21.59 -11.98 -3.44
CA LEU A 383 20.86 -13.18 -3.07
C LEU A 383 21.10 -13.60 -1.62
N THR A 384 22.36 -13.63 -1.18
CA THR A 384 22.75 -14.05 0.18
C THR A 384 22.41 -13.02 1.26
N ASN A 385 22.04 -11.81 0.88
CA ASN A 385 21.59 -10.75 1.78
C ASN A 385 20.06 -10.62 1.86
N ILE A 386 19.29 -11.45 1.17
CA ILE A 386 17.83 -11.44 1.31
C ILE A 386 17.45 -11.79 2.75
N GLU A 387 16.72 -10.90 3.42
CA GLU A 387 16.13 -11.17 4.74
C GLU A 387 14.73 -11.75 4.53
N ALA A 388 14.37 -12.81 5.24
CA ALA A 388 13.04 -13.41 5.18
C ALA A 388 12.28 -13.19 6.49
N VAL A 389 11.06 -12.68 6.41
CA VAL A 389 10.10 -12.60 7.52
C VAL A 389 8.98 -13.59 7.23
N ILE A 390 8.78 -14.56 8.12
CA ILE A 390 7.91 -15.71 7.90
C ILE A 390 6.81 -15.73 8.94
N GLY A 391 5.58 -15.88 8.48
CA GLY A 391 4.39 -15.95 9.32
C GLY A 391 3.99 -14.60 9.88
N TYR A 392 4.74 -14.10 10.84
CA TYR A 392 4.53 -12.80 11.48
C TYR A 392 5.86 -12.23 12.00
N PRO A 393 6.00 -10.89 12.12
CA PRO A 393 7.21 -10.29 12.65
C PRO A 393 7.36 -10.55 14.15
N THR A 394 8.60 -10.68 14.62
CA THR A 394 8.92 -10.91 16.03
C THR A 394 9.21 -9.62 16.81
N ASN A 395 9.23 -8.48 16.13
CA ASN A 395 9.61 -7.17 16.69
C ASN A 395 8.42 -6.19 16.78
N TYR A 396 7.21 -6.70 16.94
CA TYR A 396 6.02 -5.89 17.12
C TYR A 396 6.11 -4.96 18.33
N ASP A 397 5.57 -3.78 18.12
CA ASP A 397 5.24 -2.82 19.16
C ASP A 397 3.75 -2.45 18.95
N PHE A 398 2.97 -2.39 20.01
CA PHE A 398 1.52 -2.30 19.89
C PHE A 398 0.97 -1.09 20.60
N PRO A 399 -0.14 -0.48 20.09
CA PRO A 399 -0.80 0.60 20.80
C PRO A 399 -1.40 0.12 22.12
N SER A 400 -1.44 1.00 23.11
CA SER A 400 -2.17 0.73 24.35
C SER A 400 -3.66 0.97 24.13
N ILE A 401 -4.48 -0.06 24.29
CA ILE A 401 -5.94 0.01 24.24
C ILE A 401 -6.51 -0.01 25.67
N VAL A 402 -7.40 0.93 25.95
CA VAL A 402 -8.07 1.06 27.27
C VAL A 402 -9.49 0.54 27.14
N PRO A 403 -9.91 -0.42 27.99
CA PRO A 403 -11.28 -0.95 27.95
C PRO A 403 -12.31 0.06 28.48
N PRO A 404 -13.60 -0.08 28.15
CA PRO A 404 -14.67 0.79 28.68
C PRO A 404 -14.73 0.79 30.21
N SER A 405 -14.46 -0.33 30.86
CA SER A 405 -14.43 -0.46 32.32
C SER A 405 -13.40 0.44 33.01
N GLU A 406 -12.39 0.91 32.28
CA GLU A 406 -11.34 1.84 32.72
C GLU A 406 -11.49 3.23 32.08
N GLY A 407 -12.64 3.52 31.46
CA GLY A 407 -12.94 4.80 30.82
C GLY A 407 -12.43 4.91 29.37
N GLY A 408 -12.09 3.77 28.73
CA GLY A 408 -11.74 3.72 27.32
C GLY A 408 -12.96 3.97 26.44
N THR A 409 -12.75 4.71 25.35
CA THR A 409 -13.76 4.94 24.31
C THR A 409 -13.15 4.64 22.95
N TYR A 410 -13.98 4.48 21.94
CA TYR A 410 -13.49 4.33 20.56
C TYR A 410 -12.59 5.51 20.18
N PHE A 411 -13.04 6.74 20.43
CA PHE A 411 -12.33 7.96 20.08
C PHE A 411 -10.95 8.09 20.75
N ASN A 412 -10.88 7.89 22.07
CA ASN A 412 -9.60 8.06 22.76
C ASN A 412 -8.61 6.93 22.45
N ASN A 413 -9.10 5.74 22.11
CA ASN A 413 -8.27 4.64 21.60
C ASN A 413 -7.76 4.92 20.19
N GLN A 414 -8.55 5.53 19.30
CA GLN A 414 -8.06 5.99 17.99
C GLN A 414 -6.91 7.01 18.14
N ALA A 415 -7.03 7.96 19.06
CA ALA A 415 -5.93 8.90 19.33
C ALA A 415 -4.65 8.18 19.82
N ARG A 416 -4.78 7.12 20.65
CA ARG A 416 -3.64 6.29 21.08
C ARG A 416 -3.00 5.52 19.92
N ILE A 417 -3.81 4.97 19.02
CA ILE A 417 -3.35 4.28 17.82
C ILE A 417 -2.57 5.25 16.92
N LYS A 418 -3.09 6.46 16.69
CA LYS A 418 -2.40 7.48 15.88
C LYS A 418 -1.07 7.92 16.54
N ARG A 419 -1.04 8.08 17.86
CA ARG A 419 0.21 8.39 18.57
C ARG A 419 1.23 7.26 18.41
N HIS A 420 0.80 6.00 18.56
CA HIS A 420 1.64 4.84 18.35
C HIS A 420 2.18 4.74 16.92
N ALA A 421 1.34 5.05 15.92
CA ALA A 421 1.78 5.09 14.51
C ALA A 421 2.92 6.10 14.31
N LEU A 422 2.80 7.31 14.88
CA LEU A 422 3.87 8.30 14.82
C LEU A 422 5.14 7.83 15.56
N ASP A 423 5.01 7.15 16.71
CA ASP A 423 6.16 6.59 17.43
C ASP A 423 6.89 5.51 16.61
N THR A 424 6.14 4.73 15.81
CA THR A 424 6.70 3.75 14.86
C THR A 424 7.48 4.43 13.73
N GLU A 425 6.98 5.53 13.17
CA GLU A 425 7.70 6.35 12.18
C GLU A 425 9.02 6.92 12.76
N ILE A 426 8.98 7.42 13.99
CA ILE A 426 10.17 7.93 14.69
C ILE A 426 11.19 6.81 14.89
N LYS A 427 10.73 5.61 15.28
CA LYS A 427 11.57 4.44 15.47
C LYS A 427 12.21 3.97 14.17
N ALA A 428 11.46 3.99 13.06
CA ALA A 428 11.96 3.65 11.74
C ALA A 428 13.15 4.53 11.30
N CYS A 429 13.14 5.81 11.64
CA CYS A 429 14.27 6.71 11.38
C CYS A 429 15.50 6.43 12.28
N SER A 430 15.30 5.88 13.47
CA SER A 430 16.37 5.67 14.47
C SER A 430 16.99 4.27 14.41
N ASP A 431 16.23 3.24 14.04
CA ASP A 431 16.66 1.84 13.96
C ASP A 431 16.62 1.32 12.52
N LYS A 432 17.75 1.39 11.84
CA LYS A 432 17.93 0.99 10.44
C LYS A 432 17.67 -0.51 10.19
N SER A 433 17.74 -1.35 11.22
CA SER A 433 17.46 -2.79 11.13
C SER A 433 15.97 -3.11 11.27
N PHE A 434 15.22 -2.20 11.84
CA PHE A 434 13.80 -2.37 12.18
C PHE A 434 12.95 -2.67 10.94
N ILE A 435 13.15 -1.89 9.88
CA ILE A 435 12.32 -1.97 8.65
C ILE A 435 12.52 -3.27 7.88
N ARG A 436 13.75 -3.79 7.82
CA ARG A 436 14.00 -5.07 7.12
C ARG A 436 13.29 -6.27 7.75
N LYS A 437 12.80 -6.13 8.98
CA LYS A 437 12.09 -7.14 9.74
C LYS A 437 10.63 -6.82 9.98
N MET A 438 10.14 -5.72 9.39
CA MET A 438 8.71 -5.43 9.39
C MET A 438 7.98 -6.27 8.37
N MET A 439 6.75 -6.60 8.67
CA MET A 439 5.75 -6.91 7.68
C MET A 439 4.98 -5.62 7.36
N PHE A 440 4.71 -5.39 6.08
CA PHE A 440 4.03 -4.18 5.63
C PHE A 440 2.51 -4.36 5.53
N GLU A 441 2.05 -5.58 5.80
CA GLU A 441 0.65 -5.97 5.83
C GLU A 441 0.39 -6.89 7.02
N SER A 442 -0.88 -7.10 7.38
CA SER A 442 -1.27 -8.00 8.45
C SER A 442 -0.91 -9.46 8.14
N ALA A 443 -0.53 -10.22 9.16
CA ALA A 443 -0.07 -11.60 9.02
C ALA A 443 -1.13 -12.58 8.48
N ASP A 444 -2.41 -12.25 8.53
CA ASP A 444 -3.52 -13.08 8.07
C ASP A 444 -3.83 -12.97 6.58
N ILE A 445 -3.20 -12.06 5.86
CA ILE A 445 -3.43 -11.95 4.41
C ILE A 445 -2.87 -13.17 3.66
N VAL A 446 -3.57 -13.54 2.59
CA VAL A 446 -3.15 -14.62 1.69
C VAL A 446 -2.23 -14.05 0.63
N ASN A 447 -0.99 -13.74 1.02
CA ASN A 447 0.00 -13.15 0.13
C ASN A 447 1.43 -13.46 0.56
N ALA A 448 2.38 -13.19 -0.35
CA ALA A 448 3.80 -13.08 -0.11
C ALA A 448 4.34 -11.98 -1.02
N PHE A 449 5.41 -11.29 -0.66
CA PHE A 449 6.08 -10.35 -1.55
C PHE A 449 7.53 -10.09 -1.17
N TYR A 450 8.31 -9.77 -2.20
CA TYR A 450 9.65 -9.26 -2.07
C TYR A 450 9.66 -7.74 -2.10
N ILE A 451 10.49 -7.13 -1.26
CA ILE A 451 10.60 -5.68 -1.13
C ILE A 451 12.01 -5.25 -1.57
N PRO A 452 12.17 -4.68 -2.78
CA PRO A 452 13.47 -4.34 -3.33
C PRO A 452 14.27 -3.36 -2.45
N VAL A 453 13.60 -2.36 -1.89
CA VAL A 453 14.23 -1.30 -1.07
C VAL A 453 14.76 -1.78 0.28
N THR A 454 14.35 -2.95 0.74
CA THR A 454 14.87 -3.57 1.96
C THR A 454 15.66 -4.84 1.68
N ASN A 455 15.66 -5.31 0.44
CA ASN A 455 16.14 -6.64 0.03
C ASN A 455 15.63 -7.71 0.99
N SER A 456 14.31 -7.70 1.23
CA SER A 456 13.62 -8.63 2.13
C SER A 456 12.41 -9.27 1.47
N MET A 457 12.02 -10.42 1.98
CA MET A 457 10.87 -11.19 1.54
C MET A 457 9.93 -11.42 2.73
N ASN A 458 8.63 -11.18 2.53
CA ASN A 458 7.59 -11.46 3.52
C ASN A 458 6.75 -12.64 3.04
N ILE A 459 6.63 -13.67 3.86
CA ILE A 459 5.75 -14.82 3.66
C ILE A 459 4.72 -14.81 4.78
N PHE A 460 3.52 -14.35 4.51
CA PHE A 460 2.48 -14.17 5.52
C PHE A 460 1.90 -15.50 6.01
N ALA A 461 1.44 -15.57 7.25
CA ALA A 461 0.80 -16.78 7.77
C ALA A 461 -0.47 -17.16 7.00
N GLY A 462 -1.20 -16.17 6.47
CA GLY A 462 -2.42 -16.39 5.69
C GLY A 462 -2.22 -17.27 4.45
N ILE A 463 -1.08 -17.12 3.73
CA ILE A 463 -0.78 -17.96 2.55
C ILE A 463 -0.33 -19.38 2.93
N LEU A 464 0.13 -19.59 4.19
CA LEU A 464 0.63 -20.87 4.67
C LEU A 464 -0.50 -21.82 5.06
N ASN A 465 -1.53 -21.87 4.21
CA ASN A 465 -2.72 -22.72 4.33
C ASN A 465 -3.08 -23.33 2.97
N LYS A 466 -3.96 -24.35 2.99
CA LYS A 466 -4.50 -24.96 1.77
C LYS A 466 -5.20 -23.93 0.89
N PRO A 467 -5.01 -23.96 -0.43
CA PRO A 467 -4.29 -25.00 -1.21
C PRO A 467 -2.79 -24.74 -1.38
N VAL A 468 -2.22 -23.62 -0.88
CA VAL A 468 -0.85 -23.20 -1.15
C VAL A 468 0.15 -23.95 -0.27
N TYR A 469 -0.20 -24.25 0.97
CA TYR A 469 0.57 -25.10 1.88
C TYR A 469 -0.32 -26.11 2.58
N ASP A 470 0.07 -27.37 2.57
CA ASP A 470 -0.60 -28.46 3.29
C ASP A 470 0.42 -29.30 4.06
N LYS A 471 0.40 -29.21 5.39
CA LYS A 471 1.32 -29.98 6.26
C LYS A 471 1.21 -31.50 6.09
N ASP A 472 0.07 -31.99 5.58
CA ASP A 472 -0.18 -33.41 5.36
C ASP A 472 0.18 -33.86 3.92
N ALA A 473 0.51 -32.93 3.02
CA ALA A 473 0.95 -33.23 1.66
C ALA A 473 2.42 -33.65 1.61
N SER A 474 2.83 -34.21 0.47
CA SER A 474 4.23 -34.53 0.22
C SER A 474 5.10 -33.26 0.15
N TYR A 475 6.39 -33.41 0.38
CA TYR A 475 7.34 -32.31 0.21
C TYR A 475 7.34 -31.79 -1.24
N ALA A 476 7.24 -32.65 -2.24
CA ALA A 476 7.20 -32.27 -3.64
C ALA A 476 5.94 -31.47 -3.99
N ALA A 477 4.77 -31.86 -3.46
CA ALA A 477 3.53 -31.11 -3.63
C ALA A 477 3.63 -29.71 -3.02
N ASN A 478 4.13 -29.59 -1.79
CA ASN A 478 4.33 -28.29 -1.15
C ASN A 478 5.42 -27.46 -1.84
N LEU A 479 6.47 -28.10 -2.40
CA LEU A 479 7.48 -27.38 -3.15
C LEU A 479 6.95 -26.82 -4.46
N GLY A 480 6.03 -27.53 -5.16
CA GLY A 480 5.33 -27.06 -6.34
C GLY A 480 4.28 -25.96 -6.05
N ALA A 481 3.88 -25.79 -4.80
CA ALA A 481 2.92 -24.79 -4.33
C ALA A 481 3.66 -23.63 -3.60
N ILE A 482 3.79 -23.69 -2.28
CA ILE A 482 4.45 -22.61 -1.51
C ILE A 482 5.95 -22.48 -1.86
N GLY A 483 6.65 -23.58 -2.18
CA GLY A 483 8.06 -23.51 -2.58
C GLY A 483 8.25 -22.76 -3.88
N MET A 484 7.31 -22.87 -4.84
CA MET A 484 7.28 -22.06 -6.05
C MET A 484 7.05 -20.58 -5.73
N VAL A 485 6.14 -20.24 -4.82
CA VAL A 485 5.93 -18.87 -4.35
C VAL A 485 7.21 -18.31 -3.72
N ILE A 486 7.88 -19.06 -2.85
CA ILE A 486 9.17 -18.66 -2.25
C ILE A 486 10.22 -18.40 -3.36
N GLY A 487 10.30 -19.29 -4.34
CA GLY A 487 11.20 -19.11 -5.49
C GLY A 487 10.83 -17.88 -6.33
N HIS A 488 9.55 -17.58 -6.49
CA HIS A 488 9.03 -16.39 -7.16
C HIS A 488 9.46 -15.11 -6.41
N GLU A 489 9.28 -15.04 -5.10
CA GLU A 489 9.70 -13.88 -4.30
C GLU A 489 11.21 -13.65 -4.36
N ILE A 490 12.02 -14.72 -4.35
CA ILE A 490 13.46 -14.61 -4.60
C ILE A 490 13.72 -14.12 -6.03
N GLY A 491 12.90 -14.53 -7.00
CA GLY A 491 12.97 -14.09 -8.40
C GLY A 491 12.80 -12.60 -8.57
N HIS A 492 11.93 -11.98 -7.78
CA HIS A 492 11.75 -10.53 -7.77
C HIS A 492 13.00 -9.73 -7.39
N ALA A 493 13.98 -10.33 -6.71
CA ALA A 493 15.28 -9.68 -6.51
C ALA A 493 16.02 -9.42 -7.84
N PHE A 494 15.67 -10.15 -8.91
CA PHE A 494 16.36 -10.17 -10.19
C PHE A 494 15.42 -9.98 -11.39
N ASP A 495 14.19 -9.53 -11.20
CA ASP A 495 13.27 -9.14 -12.26
C ASP A 495 13.64 -7.76 -12.85
N ASN A 496 12.80 -7.21 -13.74
CA ASN A 496 13.01 -5.90 -14.35
C ASN A 496 13.05 -4.72 -13.35
N SER A 497 12.39 -4.85 -12.20
CA SER A 497 12.34 -3.84 -11.14
C SER A 497 13.40 -4.09 -10.07
N GLY A 498 13.43 -5.29 -9.49
CA GLY A 498 14.37 -5.63 -8.41
C GLY A 498 15.82 -5.59 -8.85
N ALA A 499 16.12 -5.91 -10.11
CA ALA A 499 17.47 -5.82 -10.67
C ALA A 499 18.09 -4.41 -10.63
N GLN A 500 17.29 -3.37 -10.37
CA GLN A 500 17.77 -1.99 -10.21
C GLN A 500 18.32 -1.70 -8.80
N TYR A 501 18.15 -2.62 -7.84
CA TYR A 501 18.55 -2.45 -6.45
C TYR A 501 19.70 -3.38 -6.09
N ASP A 502 20.64 -2.90 -5.28
CA ASP A 502 21.77 -3.67 -4.80
C ASP A 502 21.45 -4.58 -3.60
N GLU A 503 22.49 -5.17 -3.02
CA GLU A 503 22.38 -6.13 -1.92
C GLU A 503 21.80 -5.58 -0.61
N ILE A 504 21.73 -4.26 -0.47
CA ILE A 504 21.11 -3.60 0.69
C ILE A 504 19.90 -2.76 0.32
N GLY A 505 19.43 -2.85 -0.93
CA GLY A 505 18.22 -2.21 -1.43
C GLY A 505 18.42 -0.77 -1.94
N ARG A 506 19.66 -0.33 -2.21
CA ARG A 506 19.90 0.98 -2.86
C ARG A 506 19.62 0.89 -4.34
N LYS A 507 18.94 1.86 -4.90
CA LYS A 507 18.69 1.97 -6.34
C LYS A 507 19.93 2.46 -7.06
N ILE A 508 20.82 1.56 -7.41
CA ILE A 508 22.08 1.83 -8.13
C ILE A 508 22.31 0.80 -9.23
N ASN A 509 22.92 1.24 -10.34
CA ASN A 509 23.34 0.29 -11.37
C ASN A 509 24.59 -0.49 -10.91
N TRP A 510 24.42 -1.80 -10.65
CA TRP A 510 25.46 -2.74 -10.27
C TRP A 510 25.82 -3.73 -11.38
N TRP A 511 25.26 -3.52 -12.58
CA TRP A 511 25.50 -4.31 -13.78
C TRP A 511 26.67 -3.77 -14.58
N THR A 512 27.38 -4.65 -15.32
CA THR A 512 28.21 -4.16 -16.42
C THR A 512 27.32 -3.78 -17.62
N GLU A 513 27.74 -2.81 -18.44
CA GLU A 513 26.98 -2.40 -19.63
C GLU A 513 26.63 -3.57 -20.56
N LYS A 514 27.55 -4.56 -20.68
CA LYS A 514 27.34 -5.74 -21.49
C LYS A 514 26.23 -6.64 -20.92
N ASP A 515 26.25 -6.88 -19.63
CA ASP A 515 25.32 -7.77 -18.97
C ASP A 515 23.92 -7.15 -18.89
N GLU A 516 23.84 -5.85 -18.66
CA GLU A 516 22.59 -5.08 -18.72
C GLU A 516 21.93 -5.17 -20.10
N ALA A 517 22.72 -5.00 -21.18
CA ALA A 517 22.23 -5.15 -22.55
C ALA A 517 21.76 -6.58 -22.87
N GLU A 518 22.40 -7.61 -22.31
CA GLU A 518 21.98 -9.00 -22.47
C GLU A 518 20.72 -9.31 -21.66
N PHE A 519 20.61 -8.77 -20.45
CA PHE A 519 19.42 -8.89 -19.61
C PHE A 519 18.20 -8.26 -20.31
N LYS A 520 18.35 -7.08 -20.92
CA LYS A 520 17.29 -6.44 -21.70
C LYS A 520 16.77 -7.31 -22.84
N LYS A 521 17.65 -8.01 -23.57
CA LYS A 521 17.21 -8.96 -24.62
C LYS A 521 16.40 -10.11 -24.06
N LYS A 522 16.73 -10.55 -22.83
CA LYS A 522 15.93 -11.59 -22.17
C LYS A 522 14.56 -11.08 -21.80
N GLN A 523 14.46 -9.84 -21.29
CA GLN A 523 13.18 -9.19 -21.04
C GLN A 523 12.34 -9.09 -22.32
N GLU A 524 12.92 -8.62 -23.43
CA GLU A 524 12.26 -8.57 -24.74
C GLU A 524 11.75 -9.96 -25.17
N HIS A 525 12.53 -11.03 -24.92
CA HIS A 525 12.11 -12.39 -25.21
C HIS A 525 10.94 -12.86 -24.30
N PHE A 526 10.92 -12.48 -23.02
CA PHE A 526 9.78 -12.76 -22.15
C PHE A 526 8.50 -12.08 -22.64
N VAL A 527 8.56 -10.81 -23.02
CA VAL A 527 7.43 -10.09 -23.61
C VAL A 527 6.92 -10.77 -24.86
N GLU A 528 7.82 -11.13 -25.81
CA GLU A 528 7.45 -11.84 -27.04
C GLU A 528 6.86 -13.23 -26.75
N TYR A 529 7.42 -13.95 -25.78
CA TYR A 529 6.97 -15.30 -25.44
C TYR A 529 5.56 -15.29 -24.87
N TYR A 530 5.27 -14.42 -23.89
CA TYR A 530 3.97 -14.35 -23.24
C TYR A 530 2.88 -13.78 -24.14
N SER A 531 3.20 -12.95 -25.13
CA SER A 531 2.25 -12.45 -26.12
C SER A 531 1.58 -13.54 -26.99
N ARG A 532 2.04 -14.79 -26.88
CA ARG A 532 1.49 -15.95 -27.61
C ARG A 532 0.38 -16.67 -26.84
N PHE A 533 0.19 -16.36 -25.54
CA PHE A 533 -0.75 -17.08 -24.68
C PHE A 533 -2.05 -16.29 -24.54
N GLU A 534 -3.13 -16.95 -24.95
CA GLU A 534 -4.48 -16.40 -24.80
C GLU A 534 -5.00 -16.67 -23.40
N VAL A 535 -5.67 -15.69 -22.84
CA VAL A 535 -6.38 -15.84 -21.57
C VAL A 535 -7.72 -16.51 -21.79
N ILE A 536 -8.46 -16.05 -22.81
CA ILE A 536 -9.72 -16.59 -23.29
C ILE A 536 -9.95 -16.09 -24.74
N ASP A 537 -10.46 -16.91 -25.62
CA ASP A 537 -11.00 -16.58 -26.94
C ASP A 537 -10.41 -15.33 -27.64
N ASP A 538 -9.19 -15.41 -28.14
CA ASP A 538 -8.46 -14.34 -28.84
C ASP A 538 -8.02 -13.14 -27.94
N VAL A 539 -8.17 -13.21 -26.60
CA VAL A 539 -7.73 -12.17 -25.66
C VAL A 539 -6.34 -12.51 -25.14
N VAL A 540 -5.37 -11.64 -25.42
CA VAL A 540 -3.98 -11.73 -24.93
C VAL A 540 -3.74 -10.57 -23.95
N GLN A 541 -3.10 -10.88 -22.82
CA GLN A 541 -2.73 -9.87 -21.84
C GLN A 541 -1.49 -9.09 -22.27
N ASP A 542 -1.38 -7.82 -21.85
CA ASP A 542 -0.19 -7.01 -22.10
C ASP A 542 1.03 -7.55 -21.35
N SER A 543 1.96 -8.15 -22.10
CA SER A 543 3.16 -8.80 -21.56
C SER A 543 4.20 -7.79 -21.06
N GLU A 544 4.12 -6.50 -21.44
CA GLU A 544 5.01 -5.46 -20.93
C GLU A 544 4.64 -5.08 -19.49
N ILE A 545 3.35 -5.08 -19.16
CA ILE A 545 2.87 -4.84 -17.80
C ILE A 545 3.22 -6.00 -16.87
N THR A 546 3.12 -7.24 -17.37
CA THR A 546 3.28 -8.46 -16.56
C THR A 546 4.70 -9.02 -16.51
N ILE A 547 5.68 -8.37 -17.13
CA ILE A 547 7.02 -8.93 -17.32
C ILE A 547 7.72 -9.29 -16.00
N GLY A 548 7.63 -8.46 -14.97
CA GLY A 548 8.26 -8.72 -13.67
C GLY A 548 7.76 -10.01 -13.04
N GLU A 549 6.44 -10.14 -12.98
CA GLU A 549 5.76 -11.33 -12.46
C GLU A 549 6.08 -12.60 -13.27
N ASN A 550 6.09 -12.47 -14.59
CA ASN A 550 6.40 -13.58 -15.48
C ASN A 550 7.85 -14.05 -15.33
N MET A 551 8.80 -13.14 -15.13
CA MET A 551 10.20 -13.48 -14.86
C MET A 551 10.36 -14.15 -13.51
N ALA A 552 9.69 -13.65 -12.45
CA ALA A 552 9.70 -14.22 -11.13
C ALA A 552 9.08 -15.64 -11.11
N ASP A 553 7.93 -15.81 -11.76
CA ASP A 553 7.28 -17.13 -11.91
C ASP A 553 8.18 -18.16 -12.59
N PHE A 554 8.81 -17.79 -13.71
CA PHE A 554 9.70 -18.68 -14.44
C PHE A 554 10.92 -19.08 -13.59
N ALA A 555 11.56 -18.11 -12.94
CA ALA A 555 12.71 -18.34 -12.09
C ALA A 555 12.35 -19.21 -10.87
N GLY A 556 11.18 -18.98 -10.26
CA GLY A 556 10.66 -19.78 -9.16
C GLY A 556 10.43 -21.24 -9.53
N MET A 557 9.78 -21.50 -10.66
CA MET A 557 9.55 -22.88 -11.10
C MET A 557 10.84 -23.58 -11.56
N GLN A 558 11.78 -22.86 -12.18
CA GLN A 558 13.11 -23.42 -12.46
C GLN A 558 13.84 -23.84 -11.18
N CYS A 559 13.70 -23.03 -10.12
CA CYS A 559 14.26 -23.35 -8.81
C CYS A 559 13.68 -24.66 -8.25
N VAL A 560 12.34 -24.82 -8.31
CA VAL A 560 11.65 -26.05 -7.88
C VAL A 560 12.14 -27.26 -8.68
N MET A 561 12.29 -27.16 -10.01
CA MET A 561 12.76 -28.24 -10.85
C MET A 561 14.22 -28.63 -10.53
N ASP A 562 15.07 -27.69 -10.16
CA ASP A 562 16.45 -27.96 -9.75
C ASP A 562 16.55 -28.67 -8.40
N ILE A 563 15.72 -28.26 -7.44
CA ILE A 563 15.66 -28.92 -6.12
C ILE A 563 15.24 -30.38 -6.26
N LEU A 564 14.34 -30.66 -7.21
CA LEU A 564 13.84 -32.00 -7.50
C LEU A 564 14.61 -32.72 -8.64
N GLU A 565 15.82 -32.22 -9.00
CA GLU A 565 16.61 -32.83 -10.09
C GLU A 565 16.86 -34.33 -9.86
N GLY A 566 16.52 -35.14 -10.86
CA GLY A 566 16.70 -36.60 -10.84
C GLY A 566 15.52 -37.40 -10.27
N ASP A 567 14.50 -36.74 -9.68
CA ASP A 567 13.27 -37.39 -9.21
C ASP A 567 12.08 -36.99 -10.08
N LYS A 568 11.83 -37.75 -11.16
CA LYS A 568 10.76 -37.47 -12.13
C LYS A 568 9.36 -37.50 -11.53
N GLU A 569 9.10 -38.38 -10.56
CA GLU A 569 7.79 -38.46 -9.90
C GLU A 569 7.54 -37.22 -9.04
N ALA A 570 8.55 -36.80 -8.28
CA ALA A 570 8.46 -35.57 -7.49
C ALA A 570 8.33 -34.32 -8.38
N GLN A 571 9.08 -34.23 -9.49
CA GLN A 571 8.93 -33.13 -10.44
C GLN A 571 7.51 -33.08 -11.04
N LYS A 572 6.93 -34.21 -11.40
CA LYS A 572 5.57 -34.29 -11.92
C LYS A 572 4.55 -33.87 -10.87
N GLU A 573 4.69 -34.36 -9.64
CA GLU A 573 3.81 -33.99 -8.53
C GLU A 573 3.87 -32.48 -8.25
N ALA A 574 5.05 -31.87 -8.30
CA ALA A 574 5.23 -30.42 -8.12
C ALA A 574 4.53 -29.61 -9.22
N LEU A 575 4.67 -29.99 -10.51
CA LEU A 575 3.98 -29.33 -11.61
C LEU A 575 2.45 -29.44 -11.49
N GLU A 576 1.95 -30.62 -11.10
CA GLU A 576 0.51 -30.81 -10.88
C GLU A 576 -0.01 -30.01 -9.68
N SER A 577 0.79 -29.84 -8.63
CA SER A 577 0.47 -29.02 -7.46
C SER A 577 0.41 -27.52 -7.84
N TYR A 578 1.40 -27.05 -8.60
CA TYR A 578 1.43 -25.71 -9.16
C TYR A 578 0.16 -25.38 -9.95
N ALA A 579 -0.24 -26.26 -10.87
CA ALA A 579 -1.46 -26.06 -11.65
C ALA A 579 -2.72 -26.01 -10.77
N ARG A 580 -2.76 -26.77 -9.66
CA ARG A 580 -3.90 -26.75 -8.73
C ARG A 580 -3.97 -25.46 -7.93
N VAL A 581 -2.84 -24.88 -7.52
CA VAL A 581 -2.81 -23.60 -6.79
C VAL A 581 -3.42 -22.48 -7.63
N TRP A 582 -3.14 -22.47 -8.94
CA TRP A 582 -3.66 -21.45 -9.85
C TRP A 582 -5.02 -21.78 -10.45
N ALA A 583 -5.63 -22.92 -10.12
CA ALA A 583 -6.99 -23.25 -10.58
C ALA A 583 -7.99 -22.27 -9.96
N ARG A 584 -8.60 -21.42 -10.77
CA ARG A 584 -9.58 -20.40 -10.35
C ARG A 584 -10.91 -20.56 -11.08
N LEU A 585 -11.97 -20.17 -10.43
CA LEU A 585 -13.28 -19.98 -11.03
C LEU A 585 -13.53 -18.48 -11.15
N GLY A 586 -13.97 -18.03 -12.29
CA GLY A 586 -14.32 -16.65 -12.56
C GLY A 586 -15.29 -16.54 -13.71
N THR A 587 -16.02 -15.43 -13.81
CA THR A 587 -16.81 -15.14 -15.00
C THR A 587 -15.90 -14.62 -16.10
N GLU A 588 -16.22 -14.94 -17.36
CA GLU A 588 -15.55 -14.40 -18.53
C GLU A 588 -15.41 -12.87 -18.46
N LYS A 589 -16.49 -12.20 -18.09
CA LYS A 589 -16.52 -10.76 -17.91
C LYS A 589 -15.50 -10.25 -16.90
N TYR A 590 -15.36 -10.91 -15.76
CA TYR A 590 -14.38 -10.53 -14.72
C TYR A 590 -12.94 -10.65 -15.25
N VAL A 591 -12.64 -11.71 -15.98
CA VAL A 591 -11.32 -11.96 -16.52
C VAL A 591 -10.95 -10.97 -17.64
N THR A 592 -11.92 -10.56 -18.47
CA THR A 592 -11.66 -9.70 -19.62
C THR A 592 -11.75 -8.20 -19.32
N ASP A 593 -12.64 -7.77 -18.44
CA ASP A 593 -12.95 -6.34 -18.31
C ASP A 593 -12.14 -5.61 -17.23
N VAL A 594 -11.86 -6.23 -16.09
CA VAL A 594 -11.30 -5.53 -14.93
C VAL A 594 -9.85 -5.88 -14.69
N ARG A 595 -9.53 -7.15 -14.76
CA ARG A 595 -8.25 -7.65 -14.32
C ARG A 595 -7.10 -7.29 -15.25
N PHE A 596 -7.39 -7.18 -16.54
CA PHE A 596 -6.39 -6.98 -17.57
C PHE A 596 -5.81 -5.58 -17.63
N LEU A 597 -6.57 -4.59 -17.20
CA LEU A 597 -6.16 -3.19 -17.33
C LEU A 597 -5.23 -2.73 -16.19
N SER A 598 -5.19 -3.45 -15.07
CA SER A 598 -4.47 -3.00 -13.88
C SER A 598 -3.64 -4.07 -13.15
N ASP A 599 -3.83 -5.37 -13.46
CA ASP A 599 -3.09 -6.43 -12.77
C ASP A 599 -1.72 -6.67 -13.42
N VAL A 600 -0.67 -6.55 -12.64
CA VAL A 600 0.71 -6.84 -13.07
C VAL A 600 0.98 -8.34 -13.22
N HIS A 601 0.06 -9.20 -12.73
CA HIS A 601 0.16 -10.65 -12.86
C HIS A 601 -0.53 -11.14 -14.11
N SER A 602 0.08 -12.10 -14.79
CA SER A 602 -0.58 -12.84 -15.85
C SER A 602 -1.79 -13.62 -15.33
N ALA A 603 -2.79 -13.84 -16.18
CA ALA A 603 -3.95 -14.67 -15.84
C ALA A 603 -3.51 -16.07 -15.39
N ALA A 604 -4.30 -16.67 -14.49
CA ALA A 604 -3.94 -17.93 -13.82
C ALA A 604 -3.62 -19.08 -14.79
N ASN A 605 -4.35 -19.21 -15.89
CA ASN A 605 -4.05 -20.19 -16.94
C ASN A 605 -2.74 -19.85 -17.68
N VAL A 606 -2.51 -18.59 -17.99
CA VAL A 606 -1.28 -18.12 -18.65
C VAL A 606 -0.07 -18.35 -17.75
N ARG A 607 -0.17 -18.06 -16.43
CA ARG A 607 0.91 -18.37 -15.46
C ARG A 607 1.31 -19.84 -15.50
N VAL A 608 0.34 -20.75 -15.62
CA VAL A 608 0.63 -22.18 -15.70
C VAL A 608 1.17 -22.57 -17.08
N ASP A 609 0.43 -22.27 -18.14
CA ASP A 609 0.70 -22.78 -19.48
C ASP A 609 2.02 -22.23 -20.06
N ALA A 610 2.29 -20.93 -19.86
CA ALA A 610 3.53 -20.32 -20.32
C ALA A 610 4.76 -20.89 -19.58
N ILE A 611 4.65 -21.10 -18.26
CA ILE A 611 5.76 -21.65 -17.49
C ILE A 611 6.03 -23.11 -17.87
N VAL A 612 5.03 -23.98 -17.79
CA VAL A 612 5.26 -25.43 -18.01
C VAL A 612 5.73 -25.72 -19.42
N SER A 613 5.18 -25.04 -20.46
CA SER A 613 5.59 -25.22 -21.84
C SER A 613 7.00 -24.68 -22.15
N SER A 614 7.59 -23.94 -21.23
CA SER A 614 8.99 -23.47 -21.34
C SER A 614 10.00 -24.37 -20.61
N LEU A 615 9.57 -25.36 -19.84
CA LEU A 615 10.44 -26.25 -19.07
C LEU A 615 10.79 -27.51 -19.85
N ASP A 616 12.07 -27.81 -20.05
CA ASP A 616 12.52 -29.06 -20.70
C ASP A 616 11.98 -30.31 -19.98
N GLN A 617 11.88 -30.28 -18.64
CA GLN A 617 11.33 -31.36 -17.83
C GLN A 617 9.88 -31.68 -18.19
N PHE A 618 9.05 -30.70 -18.55
CA PHE A 618 7.67 -30.92 -18.96
C PHE A 618 7.57 -31.87 -20.16
N TYR A 619 8.44 -31.68 -21.15
CA TYR A 619 8.49 -32.51 -22.36
C TYR A 619 8.89 -33.97 -22.05
N GLU A 620 9.83 -34.14 -21.13
CA GLU A 620 10.27 -35.47 -20.70
C GLU A 620 9.25 -36.21 -19.82
N LEU A 621 8.51 -35.46 -18.95
CA LEU A 621 7.57 -36.01 -17.99
C LEU A 621 6.24 -36.41 -18.63
N TYR A 622 5.80 -35.67 -19.64
CA TYR A 622 4.50 -35.83 -20.26
C TYR A 622 4.56 -36.32 -21.71
N ASP A 623 5.76 -36.63 -22.23
CA ASP A 623 6.01 -37.11 -23.63
C ASP A 623 5.44 -36.15 -24.69
N ILE A 624 5.62 -34.83 -24.48
CA ILE A 624 5.13 -33.79 -25.40
C ILE A 624 5.98 -33.78 -26.68
N GLN A 625 5.32 -33.78 -27.84
CA GLN A 625 5.93 -33.87 -29.16
C GLN A 625 5.56 -32.67 -30.04
N GLU A 626 6.34 -32.42 -31.08
CA GLU A 626 6.01 -31.44 -32.09
C GLU A 626 4.63 -31.74 -32.73
N GLY A 627 3.74 -30.74 -32.63
CA GLY A 627 2.35 -30.81 -33.06
C GLY A 627 1.33 -30.95 -31.91
N ASP A 628 1.78 -31.17 -30.69
CA ASP A 628 0.91 -31.09 -29.51
C ASP A 628 0.61 -29.61 -29.18
N GLU A 629 -0.56 -29.34 -28.58
CA GLU A 629 -1.08 -28.00 -28.32
C GLU A 629 -0.13 -27.13 -27.47
N MET A 630 0.51 -27.72 -26.46
CA MET A 630 1.45 -27.04 -25.59
C MET A 630 2.92 -27.11 -26.04
N TYR A 631 3.17 -27.55 -27.28
CA TYR A 631 4.56 -27.67 -27.78
C TYR A 631 5.14 -26.30 -28.12
N VAL A 632 6.30 -26.00 -27.52
CA VAL A 632 7.16 -24.85 -27.85
C VAL A 632 8.53 -25.38 -28.30
N ALA A 633 9.02 -24.91 -29.44
CA ALA A 633 10.33 -25.32 -29.95
C ALA A 633 11.46 -24.98 -28.97
N PRO A 634 12.50 -25.82 -28.81
CA PRO A 634 13.54 -25.60 -27.78
C PRO A 634 14.26 -24.27 -27.88
N GLU A 635 14.39 -23.68 -29.05
CA GLU A 635 14.98 -22.38 -29.32
C GLU A 635 14.11 -21.22 -28.84
N ASP A 636 12.79 -21.42 -28.77
CA ASP A 636 11.79 -20.42 -28.39
C ASP A 636 11.45 -20.47 -26.89
N ARG A 637 11.94 -21.49 -26.16
CA ARG A 637 11.72 -21.62 -24.71
C ARG A 637 12.46 -20.54 -23.93
N LEU A 638 11.88 -20.08 -22.83
CA LEU A 638 12.49 -19.08 -21.96
C LEU A 638 13.84 -19.56 -21.38
N LYS A 639 14.77 -18.63 -21.26
CA LYS A 639 16.08 -18.86 -20.63
C LYS A 639 16.48 -17.59 -19.90
N LEU A 640 16.63 -17.68 -18.59
CA LEU A 640 16.97 -16.53 -17.76
C LEU A 640 18.39 -16.63 -17.20
N TRP A 641 18.63 -17.53 -16.24
CA TRP A 641 19.93 -17.72 -15.58
C TRP A 641 20.62 -19.03 -15.95
#